data_ef3af60fce551e3e522695a342707264
#
_entry.id   ef3af60fce551e3e522695a342707264
#
_cell.length_a   1.000
_cell.length_b   1.000
_cell.length_c   1.000
_cell.angle_alpha   90.00
_cell.angle_beta   90.00
_cell.angle_gamma   90.00
#
_symmetry.space_group_name_H-M   'P 1'
#
loop_
_entity.id
_entity.type
_entity.pdbx_description
1 polymer ?
#
loop_
_entity_poly.entity_id
_entity_poly.type
_entity_poly.pdbx_seq_one_letter_code
_entity_poly.pdbx_strand_id
1 'polypeptide(L)'
;MKQAMTPEEIKEKKPYLDWSLTEAEYDYIRTQLLGRLPNYTETGLFSAMWSEHCSYKKSKPVLRLFPNKNERVLQGPGEGAGVVDIDDGQAVVFKAESHNHPTTVEPYQGAATGVGGILRDIFSMGARPIASLDSLHFGELDNSTTRMKVTNTVRGIGDYGNCMGIPTIAGETTFDPCYQGNILCNAMSVGLMDQKDIQQGRAAGIGNAVMYVGAKTGRDGIHGATFASADFNDENMTQRSAVQVGNPFMEKLLLEACLDLIRNHPDWLVGIQDMGAAGIVSSSAEMASEGQSGMELNLDLVPQREPGMSAYEIMLSESQERMLLCVKKGHEEDVKKIFDFYDLEAVTIGRITAGHDYVLFHDGEEVCHIPVSSLTDDVLEEESLEKKPARIELAEQQPAWIPDIDNVSEVLTKLLAQSTIADKSSLYQQYDSQVRTNTVAGPGSDAGVLRIRGTHKGLAMTTDGNGRFVYLSPEVGGQIALVEAAANIIASGAEPLAITDCLNYGDPTDPEIFWELHQSVQGMADACREFNTPVISGNVSLYNENNGQAIHPTPMVGMVGLIKNIDRVIPSFVQHPGDKVYLVGQTRDDYAGSELQKMMTGDISGIVESFDLHHVHQYMQRLLMTMENGLVSSAHDLSEGGLGVALAETVFKTDLGLKIDLADQPAARLFSETPGRFIVTVASKKATEFEQVLGKDAHLIGEVTNSHWLMVKLANGELNESVAKLQKTWEEAIPCQLKSKD
;
A
#
# COMPACT_ATOMS: atom_id res chain seq x y z
N MET A 1 13.28 -28.49 -27.36
CA MET A 1 12.10 -27.62 -27.05
C MET A 1 10.86 -28.50 -27.12
N LYS A 2 9.95 -28.45 -26.15
CA LYS A 2 8.60 -29.00 -26.32
C LYS A 2 7.95 -28.19 -27.44
N GLN A 3 7.43 -28.86 -28.48
CA GLN A 3 6.72 -28.18 -29.55
C GLN A 3 5.48 -27.49 -28.96
N ALA A 4 5.27 -26.22 -29.27
CA ALA A 4 4.08 -25.47 -28.81
C ALA A 4 2.82 -26.18 -29.33
N MET A 5 1.73 -26.19 -28.53
CA MET A 5 0.46 -26.77 -28.95
C MET A 5 -0.10 -26.00 -30.14
N THR A 6 -0.72 -26.73 -31.06
CA THR A 6 -1.45 -26.10 -32.18
C THR A 6 -2.74 -25.46 -31.67
N PRO A 7 -3.33 -24.49 -32.40
CA PRO A 7 -4.61 -23.88 -32.02
C PRO A 7 -5.74 -24.90 -31.79
N GLU A 8 -5.78 -25.99 -32.57
CA GLU A 8 -6.74 -27.07 -32.44
C GLU A 8 -6.51 -27.86 -31.13
N GLU A 9 -5.24 -28.15 -30.81
CA GLU A 9 -4.88 -28.82 -29.56
C GLU A 9 -5.22 -27.96 -28.32
N ILE A 10 -5.02 -26.64 -28.40
CA ILE A 10 -5.39 -25.68 -27.32
C ILE A 10 -6.90 -25.74 -27.09
N LYS A 11 -7.70 -25.69 -28.18
CA LYS A 11 -9.15 -25.77 -28.09
C LYS A 11 -9.63 -27.10 -27.50
N GLU A 12 -8.97 -28.22 -27.87
CA GLU A 12 -9.35 -29.57 -27.41
C GLU A 12 -8.93 -29.81 -25.96
N LYS A 13 -7.66 -29.48 -25.61
CA LYS A 13 -7.06 -29.75 -24.30
C LYS A 13 -7.38 -28.69 -23.26
N LYS A 14 -7.81 -27.49 -23.67
CA LYS A 14 -8.22 -26.36 -22.85
C LYS A 14 -7.18 -25.92 -21.80
N PRO A 15 -5.87 -25.82 -22.13
CA PRO A 15 -4.86 -25.39 -21.16
C PRO A 15 -5.11 -23.96 -20.63
N TYR A 16 -5.86 -23.14 -21.35
CA TYR A 16 -6.23 -21.79 -20.95
C TYR A 16 -7.06 -21.73 -19.65
N LEU A 17 -7.75 -22.82 -19.27
CA LEU A 17 -8.44 -22.91 -17.99
C LEU A 17 -7.45 -22.90 -16.81
N ASP A 18 -6.32 -23.60 -16.98
CA ASP A 18 -5.23 -23.58 -15.99
C ASP A 18 -4.48 -22.21 -15.98
N TRP A 19 -4.70 -21.39 -16.99
CA TRP A 19 -4.10 -20.05 -17.14
C TRP A 19 -5.06 -18.91 -16.82
N SER A 20 -6.14 -19.19 -16.09
CA SER A 20 -7.14 -18.20 -15.62
C SER A 20 -8.04 -17.57 -16.70
N LEU A 21 -8.15 -18.16 -17.89
CA LEU A 21 -9.19 -17.83 -18.86
C LEU A 21 -10.37 -18.79 -18.74
N THR A 22 -11.57 -18.26 -18.67
CA THR A 22 -12.81 -19.06 -18.71
C THR A 22 -13.12 -19.57 -20.13
N GLU A 23 -13.97 -20.60 -20.25
CA GLU A 23 -14.45 -21.05 -21.55
C GLU A 23 -15.21 -19.94 -22.31
N ALA A 24 -15.98 -19.13 -21.60
CA ALA A 24 -16.74 -18.03 -22.18
C ALA A 24 -15.82 -16.95 -22.77
N GLU A 25 -14.77 -16.58 -22.06
CA GLU A 25 -13.76 -15.63 -22.52
C GLU A 25 -13.00 -16.15 -23.73
N TYR A 26 -12.53 -17.41 -23.68
CA TYR A 26 -11.86 -18.02 -24.83
C TYR A 26 -12.77 -18.09 -26.07
N ASP A 27 -14.07 -18.41 -25.89
CA ASP A 27 -15.05 -18.42 -26.96
C ASP A 27 -15.31 -17.02 -27.52
N TYR A 28 -15.35 -15.99 -26.66
CA TYR A 28 -15.49 -14.60 -27.08
C TYR A 28 -14.26 -14.13 -27.88
N ILE A 29 -13.06 -14.40 -27.39
CA ILE A 29 -11.80 -14.08 -28.08
C ILE A 29 -11.79 -14.66 -29.49
N ARG A 30 -12.04 -15.99 -29.62
CA ARG A 30 -11.96 -16.65 -30.93
C ARG A 30 -13.07 -16.26 -31.89
N THR A 31 -14.28 -15.89 -31.41
CA THR A 31 -15.45 -15.68 -32.28
C THR A 31 -15.74 -14.21 -32.53
N GLN A 32 -15.54 -13.35 -31.54
CA GLN A 32 -15.89 -11.93 -31.63
C GLN A 32 -14.67 -11.07 -31.93
N LEU A 33 -13.53 -11.35 -31.30
CA LEU A 33 -12.35 -10.50 -31.44
C LEU A 33 -11.48 -10.94 -32.63
N LEU A 34 -11.14 -12.21 -32.75
CA LEU A 34 -10.19 -12.69 -33.75
C LEU A 34 -10.85 -13.28 -35.00
N GLY A 35 -12.06 -13.85 -34.89
CA GLY A 35 -12.70 -14.60 -35.96
C GLY A 35 -11.97 -15.91 -36.37
N ARG A 36 -10.98 -16.33 -35.54
CA ARG A 36 -10.14 -17.52 -35.70
C ARG A 36 -9.70 -18.06 -34.34
N LEU A 37 -9.14 -19.27 -34.32
CA LEU A 37 -8.52 -19.81 -33.11
C LEU A 37 -7.23 -18.98 -32.77
N PRO A 38 -7.02 -18.55 -31.52
CA PRO A 38 -5.76 -18.00 -31.11
C PRO A 38 -4.67 -19.10 -31.09
N ASN A 39 -3.45 -18.73 -31.41
CA ASN A 39 -2.30 -19.60 -31.27
C ASN A 39 -1.79 -19.69 -29.83
N TYR A 40 -0.73 -20.48 -29.57
CA TYR A 40 -0.19 -20.69 -28.23
C TYR A 40 0.29 -19.37 -27.57
N THR A 41 1.02 -18.55 -28.31
CA THR A 41 1.51 -17.25 -27.81
C THR A 41 0.34 -16.32 -27.54
N GLU A 42 -0.57 -16.13 -28.49
CA GLU A 42 -1.75 -15.28 -28.33
C GLU A 42 -2.62 -15.71 -27.14
N THR A 43 -2.85 -17.02 -26.98
CA THR A 43 -3.61 -17.54 -25.83
C THR A 43 -2.95 -17.15 -24.50
N GLY A 44 -1.62 -17.21 -24.43
CA GLY A 44 -0.87 -16.78 -23.24
C GLY A 44 -0.97 -15.27 -22.99
N LEU A 45 -0.89 -14.44 -24.05
CA LEU A 45 -1.06 -12.99 -23.92
C LEU A 45 -2.44 -12.64 -23.37
N PHE A 46 -3.51 -13.25 -23.91
CA PHE A 46 -4.87 -13.07 -23.40
C PHE A 46 -5.00 -13.53 -21.95
N SER A 47 -4.44 -14.69 -21.62
CA SER A 47 -4.47 -15.23 -20.26
C SER A 47 -3.88 -14.24 -19.23
N ALA A 48 -2.73 -13.65 -19.53
CA ALA A 48 -2.10 -12.69 -18.66
C ALA A 48 -2.89 -11.38 -18.56
N MET A 49 -3.23 -10.79 -19.72
CA MET A 49 -3.90 -9.48 -19.78
C MET A 49 -5.35 -9.51 -19.29
N TRP A 50 -6.04 -10.66 -19.41
CA TRP A 50 -7.41 -10.86 -18.95
C TRP A 50 -7.50 -11.49 -17.56
N SER A 51 -6.36 -11.69 -16.88
CA SER A 51 -6.36 -12.04 -15.46
C SER A 51 -7.00 -10.92 -14.62
N GLU A 52 -7.58 -11.24 -13.48
CA GLU A 52 -8.12 -10.22 -12.58
C GLU A 52 -7.03 -9.21 -12.16
N HIS A 53 -5.81 -9.69 -11.96
CA HIS A 53 -4.67 -8.86 -11.57
C HIS A 53 -4.34 -7.75 -12.59
N CYS A 54 -4.41 -8.03 -13.90
CA CYS A 54 -4.12 -7.04 -14.94
C CYS A 54 -5.34 -6.24 -15.39
N SER A 55 -6.52 -6.88 -15.47
CA SER A 55 -7.71 -6.28 -16.07
C SER A 55 -8.68 -5.68 -15.08
N TYR A 56 -8.63 -6.10 -13.82
CA TYR A 56 -9.61 -5.73 -12.79
C TYR A 56 -11.06 -6.03 -13.20
N LYS A 57 -11.28 -7.10 -14.00
CA LYS A 57 -12.57 -7.39 -14.64
C LYS A 57 -13.74 -7.57 -13.67
N LYS A 58 -13.47 -8.04 -12.42
CA LYS A 58 -14.46 -8.19 -11.35
C LYS A 58 -14.52 -6.96 -10.44
N SER A 59 -13.36 -6.40 -10.07
CA SER A 59 -13.26 -5.31 -9.09
C SER A 59 -13.52 -3.93 -9.69
N LYS A 60 -13.30 -3.71 -10.98
CA LYS A 60 -13.46 -2.40 -11.66
C LYS A 60 -14.82 -1.71 -11.43
N PRO A 61 -15.98 -2.41 -11.43
CA PRO A 61 -17.26 -1.80 -11.09
C PRO A 61 -17.31 -1.19 -9.70
N VAL A 62 -16.67 -1.86 -8.71
CA VAL A 62 -16.58 -1.39 -7.33
C VAL A 62 -15.60 -0.23 -7.21
N LEU A 63 -14.45 -0.28 -7.89
CA LEU A 63 -13.45 0.79 -7.87
C LEU A 63 -13.97 2.12 -8.42
N ARG A 64 -14.97 2.10 -9.31
CA ARG A 64 -15.64 3.31 -9.81
C ARG A 64 -16.38 4.12 -8.73
N LEU A 65 -16.58 3.57 -7.53
CA LEU A 65 -17.15 4.29 -6.40
C LEU A 65 -16.21 5.36 -5.83
N PHE A 66 -14.92 5.18 -5.98
CA PHE A 66 -13.92 6.11 -5.46
C PHE A 66 -13.95 7.48 -6.18
N PRO A 67 -13.91 8.59 -5.42
CA PRO A 67 -13.56 9.87 -6.01
C PRO A 67 -12.09 9.85 -6.42
N ASN A 68 -11.78 10.31 -7.62
CA ASN A 68 -10.42 10.29 -8.18
C ASN A 68 -9.92 11.67 -8.63
N LYS A 69 -10.63 12.74 -8.30
CA LYS A 69 -10.32 14.10 -8.73
C LYS A 69 -10.63 15.12 -7.64
N ASN A 70 -9.76 16.10 -7.52
CA ASN A 70 -9.99 17.37 -6.87
C ASN A 70 -9.11 18.43 -7.55
N GLU A 71 -9.03 19.63 -6.99
CA GLU A 71 -8.27 20.75 -7.56
C GLU A 71 -6.75 20.54 -7.59
N ARG A 72 -6.21 19.58 -6.79
CA ARG A 72 -4.77 19.30 -6.70
C ARG A 72 -4.34 18.09 -7.53
N VAL A 73 -5.25 17.24 -7.98
CA VAL A 73 -4.90 16.05 -8.75
C VAL A 73 -4.49 16.41 -10.18
N LEU A 74 -3.24 16.17 -10.52
CA LEU A 74 -2.68 16.38 -11.85
C LEU A 74 -2.79 15.12 -12.71
N GLN A 75 -2.63 13.94 -12.10
CA GLN A 75 -2.82 12.62 -12.70
C GLN A 75 -3.52 11.72 -11.69
N GLY A 76 -4.67 11.19 -12.08
CA GLY A 76 -5.43 10.17 -11.34
C GLY A 76 -5.09 8.76 -11.79
N PRO A 77 -5.92 7.74 -11.42
CA PRO A 77 -5.71 6.35 -11.81
C PRO A 77 -5.66 6.16 -13.34
N GLY A 78 -4.90 5.15 -13.79
CA GLY A 78 -4.72 4.79 -15.21
C GLY A 78 -3.29 4.92 -15.71
N GLU A 79 -2.38 5.46 -14.91
CA GLU A 79 -0.95 5.53 -15.16
C GLU A 79 -0.18 4.77 -14.06
N GLY A 80 1.14 4.68 -14.16
CA GLY A 80 2.01 3.99 -13.19
C GLY A 80 1.77 4.44 -11.76
N ALA A 81 1.60 5.74 -11.51
CA ALA A 81 1.25 6.30 -10.19
C ALA A 81 0.43 7.58 -10.30
N GLY A 82 -0.21 7.98 -9.21
CA GLY A 82 -0.93 9.24 -9.12
C GLY A 82 -0.03 10.44 -8.84
N VAL A 83 -0.44 11.64 -9.30
CA VAL A 83 0.33 12.88 -9.19
C VAL A 83 -0.53 13.99 -8.58
N VAL A 84 -0.02 14.63 -7.52
CA VAL A 84 -0.71 15.70 -6.79
C VAL A 84 0.15 16.96 -6.74
N ASP A 85 -0.47 18.10 -7.02
CA ASP A 85 0.13 19.44 -6.88
C ASP A 85 0.40 19.77 -5.42
N ILE A 86 1.62 20.20 -5.13
CA ILE A 86 2.05 20.68 -3.80
C ILE A 86 2.53 22.12 -3.84
N ASP A 87 2.02 22.92 -4.76
CA ASP A 87 2.33 24.32 -5.02
C ASP A 87 3.76 24.54 -5.57
N ASP A 88 4.05 25.77 -5.99
CA ASP A 88 5.35 26.22 -6.53
C ASP A 88 5.85 25.44 -7.76
N GLY A 89 4.95 24.83 -8.54
CA GLY A 89 5.28 24.02 -9.73
C GLY A 89 5.89 22.66 -9.39
N GLN A 90 5.79 22.23 -8.15
CA GLN A 90 6.22 20.90 -7.67
C GLN A 90 5.03 19.96 -7.55
N ALA A 91 5.30 18.67 -7.69
CA ALA A 91 4.30 17.62 -7.50
C ALA A 91 4.87 16.46 -6.69
N VAL A 92 4.01 15.85 -5.88
CA VAL A 92 4.25 14.57 -5.22
C VAL A 92 3.60 13.45 -6.03
N VAL A 93 4.31 12.35 -6.18
CA VAL A 93 3.86 11.14 -6.88
C VAL A 93 3.89 9.99 -5.91
N PHE A 94 2.81 9.23 -5.81
CA PHE A 94 2.82 8.05 -4.94
C PHE A 94 1.87 6.97 -5.40
N LYS A 95 2.22 5.74 -5.03
CA LYS A 95 1.45 4.52 -5.24
C LYS A 95 1.79 3.51 -4.18
N ALA A 96 0.83 2.68 -3.85
CA ALA A 96 1.03 1.46 -3.09
C ALA A 96 0.67 0.24 -3.95
N GLU A 97 1.36 -0.87 -3.70
CA GLU A 97 1.09 -2.14 -4.37
C GLU A 97 1.31 -3.31 -3.41
N SER A 98 0.47 -4.34 -3.55
CA SER A 98 0.57 -5.57 -2.78
C SER A 98 1.51 -6.56 -3.46
N HIS A 99 2.34 -7.21 -2.66
CA HIS A 99 3.20 -8.31 -3.10
C HIS A 99 3.06 -9.53 -2.18
N ASN A 100 1.80 -9.91 -1.89
CA ASN A 100 1.42 -10.88 -0.85
C ASN A 100 1.83 -12.30 -1.19
N HIS A 101 1.38 -12.82 -2.34
CA HIS A 101 1.61 -14.19 -2.78
C HIS A 101 3.10 -14.51 -2.92
N PRO A 102 3.91 -13.71 -3.63
CA PRO A 102 5.34 -13.94 -3.72
C PRO A 102 6.04 -13.91 -2.36
N THR A 103 5.64 -12.99 -1.47
CA THR A 103 6.23 -12.85 -0.14
C THR A 103 5.84 -14.03 0.78
N THR A 104 4.63 -14.56 0.62
CA THR A 104 4.20 -15.76 1.37
C THR A 104 5.06 -16.99 1.02
N VAL A 105 5.44 -17.15 -0.27
CA VAL A 105 6.23 -18.28 -0.79
C VAL A 105 7.73 -18.09 -0.53
N GLU A 106 8.28 -16.93 -0.85
CA GLU A 106 9.69 -16.59 -0.70
C GLU A 106 9.83 -15.20 -0.05
N PRO A 107 9.75 -15.10 1.28
CA PRO A 107 9.59 -13.85 2.00
C PRO A 107 10.64 -12.78 1.68
N TYR A 108 11.91 -13.18 1.49
CA TYR A 108 12.98 -12.23 1.18
C TYR A 108 12.85 -11.66 -0.23
N GLN A 109 12.77 -12.52 -1.25
CA GLN A 109 12.71 -12.06 -2.65
C GLN A 109 11.37 -11.43 -2.98
N GLY A 110 10.27 -12.00 -2.47
CA GLY A 110 8.93 -11.43 -2.66
C GLY A 110 8.83 -10.01 -2.11
N ALA A 111 9.28 -9.76 -0.90
CA ALA A 111 9.27 -8.43 -0.30
C ALA A 111 10.25 -7.46 -1.00
N ALA A 112 11.45 -7.93 -1.35
CA ALA A 112 12.43 -7.13 -2.07
C ALA A 112 11.91 -6.65 -3.42
N THR A 113 11.28 -7.55 -4.20
CA THR A 113 10.73 -7.21 -5.52
C THR A 113 9.46 -6.37 -5.44
N GLY A 114 8.69 -6.47 -4.36
CA GLY A 114 7.60 -5.54 -4.07
C GLY A 114 8.08 -4.09 -3.94
N VAL A 115 9.18 -3.86 -3.21
CA VAL A 115 9.82 -2.54 -3.13
C VAL A 115 10.34 -2.10 -4.49
N GLY A 116 11.01 -2.97 -5.25
CA GLY A 116 11.52 -2.63 -6.58
C GLY A 116 10.42 -2.24 -7.56
N GLY A 117 9.35 -3.02 -7.65
CA GLY A 117 8.22 -2.73 -8.54
C GLY A 117 7.61 -1.36 -8.28
N ILE A 118 7.31 -1.06 -7.02
CA ILE A 118 6.68 0.23 -6.69
C ILE A 118 7.61 1.44 -6.92
N LEU A 119 8.93 1.27 -6.81
CA LEU A 119 9.88 2.33 -7.13
C LEU A 119 9.91 2.64 -8.62
N ARG A 120 9.81 1.61 -9.49
CA ARG A 120 9.75 1.78 -10.95
C ARG A 120 8.53 2.58 -11.38
N ASP A 121 7.37 2.32 -10.81
CA ASP A 121 6.15 3.10 -11.05
C ASP A 121 6.37 4.59 -10.76
N ILE A 122 7.04 4.92 -9.67
CA ILE A 122 7.31 6.32 -9.32
C ILE A 122 8.24 7.01 -10.31
N PHE A 123 9.36 6.36 -10.69
CA PHE A 123 10.28 7.05 -11.60
C PHE A 123 9.87 6.96 -13.07
N SER A 124 8.98 6.03 -13.47
CA SER A 124 8.35 6.04 -14.79
C SER A 124 7.51 7.30 -15.01
N MET A 125 6.89 7.83 -13.93
CA MET A 125 6.15 9.10 -13.97
C MET A 125 7.04 10.35 -14.05
N GLY A 126 8.37 10.21 -13.97
CA GLY A 126 9.35 11.32 -13.98
C GLY A 126 9.77 11.78 -12.58
N ALA A 127 9.21 11.20 -11.53
CA ALA A 127 9.51 11.57 -10.15
C ALA A 127 10.74 10.82 -9.61
N ARG A 128 11.53 11.49 -8.80
CA ARG A 128 12.55 10.82 -8.00
C ARG A 128 11.93 10.27 -6.72
N PRO A 129 11.97 8.96 -6.47
CA PRO A 129 11.57 8.40 -5.19
C PRO A 129 12.35 9.03 -4.04
N ILE A 130 11.65 9.44 -2.99
CA ILE A 130 12.21 10.12 -1.80
C ILE A 130 11.88 9.41 -0.50
N ALA A 131 10.87 8.54 -0.48
CA ALA A 131 10.47 7.72 0.65
C ALA A 131 9.89 6.40 0.21
N SER A 132 10.06 5.39 1.08
CA SER A 132 9.32 4.13 1.07
C SER A 132 8.60 3.93 2.40
N LEU A 133 7.46 3.24 2.35
CA LEU A 133 6.68 2.79 3.48
C LEU A 133 6.27 1.33 3.21
N ASP A 134 5.90 0.62 4.27
CA ASP A 134 5.32 -0.72 4.16
C ASP A 134 4.09 -0.87 5.06
N SER A 135 3.19 -1.79 4.68
CA SER A 135 2.11 -2.27 5.52
C SER A 135 2.17 -3.79 5.51
N LEU A 136 2.51 -4.35 6.67
CA LEU A 136 2.86 -5.76 6.84
C LEU A 136 1.89 -6.43 7.82
N HIS A 137 1.28 -7.54 7.40
CA HIS A 137 0.38 -8.30 8.25
C HIS A 137 0.83 -9.75 8.31
N PHE A 138 1.06 -10.24 9.53
CA PHE A 138 1.57 -11.58 9.80
C PHE A 138 0.65 -12.34 10.75
N GLY A 139 0.78 -13.67 10.76
CA GLY A 139 0.27 -14.49 11.85
C GLY A 139 0.96 -14.19 13.19
N GLU A 140 0.53 -14.86 14.24
CA GLU A 140 1.13 -14.68 15.58
C GLU A 140 2.58 -15.17 15.63
N LEU A 141 3.40 -14.51 16.44
CA LEU A 141 4.85 -14.81 16.61
C LEU A 141 5.12 -16.07 17.45
N ASP A 142 4.11 -16.84 17.79
CA ASP A 142 4.20 -18.04 18.64
C ASP A 142 4.88 -19.24 17.96
N ASN A 143 5.06 -19.20 16.64
CA ASN A 143 5.68 -20.29 15.89
C ASN A 143 6.89 -19.85 15.05
N SER A 144 7.77 -20.82 14.73
CA SER A 144 9.02 -20.56 14.00
C SER A 144 8.82 -20.13 12.56
N THR A 145 7.75 -20.58 11.91
CA THR A 145 7.45 -20.22 10.51
C THR A 145 7.11 -18.74 10.39
N THR A 146 6.26 -18.21 11.27
CA THR A 146 5.93 -16.78 11.28
C THR A 146 7.17 -15.94 11.59
N ARG A 147 7.96 -16.32 12.61
CA ARG A 147 9.21 -15.61 12.95
C ARG A 147 10.19 -15.56 11.78
N MET A 148 10.32 -16.67 11.03
CA MET A 148 11.14 -16.74 9.82
C MET A 148 10.59 -15.82 8.71
N LYS A 149 9.27 -15.85 8.47
CA LYS A 149 8.63 -14.98 7.47
C LYS A 149 8.84 -13.50 7.81
N VAL A 150 8.55 -13.07 9.04
CA VAL A 150 8.79 -11.69 9.50
C VAL A 150 10.22 -11.27 9.26
N THR A 151 11.19 -12.06 9.74
CA THR A 151 12.62 -11.74 9.64
C THR A 151 13.08 -11.57 8.19
N ASN A 152 12.66 -12.47 7.28
CA ASN A 152 13.09 -12.42 5.90
C ASN A 152 12.36 -11.35 5.09
N THR A 153 11.06 -11.11 5.34
CA THR A 153 10.30 -10.03 4.71
C THR A 153 10.93 -8.67 5.00
N VAL A 154 11.13 -8.37 6.28
CA VAL A 154 11.72 -7.09 6.70
C VAL A 154 13.16 -6.93 6.18
N ARG A 155 13.92 -8.03 6.14
CA ARG A 155 15.26 -8.01 5.55
C ARG A 155 15.23 -7.74 4.04
N GLY A 156 14.29 -8.34 3.30
CA GLY A 156 14.13 -8.10 1.86
C GLY A 156 13.83 -6.64 1.54
N ILE A 157 12.90 -6.04 2.29
CA ILE A 157 12.55 -4.61 2.18
C ILE A 157 13.79 -3.74 2.50
N GLY A 158 14.45 -4.01 3.62
CA GLY A 158 15.62 -3.24 4.05
C GLY A 158 16.78 -3.31 3.07
N ASP A 159 17.18 -4.51 2.66
CA ASP A 159 18.30 -4.70 1.73
C ASP A 159 18.05 -4.00 0.38
N TYR A 160 16.81 -4.05 -0.14
CA TYR A 160 16.47 -3.39 -1.40
C TYR A 160 16.44 -1.86 -1.26
N GLY A 161 15.68 -1.32 -0.33
CA GLY A 161 15.54 0.12 -0.12
C GLY A 161 16.86 0.81 0.25
N ASN A 162 17.66 0.18 1.11
CA ASN A 162 18.98 0.68 1.52
C ASN A 162 19.94 0.77 0.33
N CYS A 163 19.97 -0.25 -0.54
CA CYS A 163 20.80 -0.26 -1.75
C CYS A 163 20.37 0.83 -2.74
N MET A 164 19.04 1.04 -2.90
CA MET A 164 18.49 2.13 -3.70
C MET A 164 18.82 3.52 -3.14
N GLY A 165 19.17 3.61 -1.86
CA GLY A 165 19.42 4.88 -1.17
C GLY A 165 18.13 5.70 -1.01
N ILE A 166 17.01 5.04 -0.71
CA ILE A 166 15.70 5.63 -0.45
C ILE A 166 15.33 5.29 0.99
N PRO A 167 15.01 6.29 1.83
CA PRO A 167 14.67 6.04 3.23
C PRO A 167 13.31 5.37 3.37
N THR A 168 13.23 4.31 4.19
CA THR A 168 11.95 3.79 4.68
C THR A 168 11.62 4.50 5.98
N ILE A 169 10.58 5.35 5.98
CA ILE A 169 10.37 6.36 7.02
C ILE A 169 9.14 6.16 7.89
N ALA A 170 8.23 5.33 7.46
CA ALA A 170 7.01 4.95 8.18
C ALA A 170 6.53 3.59 7.69
N GLY A 171 5.42 3.14 8.21
CA GLY A 171 4.79 1.88 7.90
C GLY A 171 4.06 1.31 9.11
N GLU A 172 3.29 0.26 8.88
CA GLU A 172 2.63 -0.49 9.95
C GLU A 172 3.04 -1.97 9.93
N THR A 173 2.93 -2.62 11.08
CA THR A 173 3.08 -4.08 11.18
C THR A 173 2.11 -4.61 12.22
N THR A 174 1.20 -5.46 11.77
CA THR A 174 0.17 -6.07 12.62
C THR A 174 0.32 -7.59 12.69
N PHE A 175 -0.23 -8.18 13.74
CA PHE A 175 -0.18 -9.61 13.98
C PHE A 175 -1.58 -10.13 14.33
N ASP A 176 -2.08 -11.05 13.51
CA ASP A 176 -3.37 -11.66 13.72
C ASP A 176 -3.41 -13.10 13.17
N PRO A 177 -4.06 -14.05 13.84
CA PRO A 177 -4.15 -15.43 13.37
C PRO A 177 -4.67 -15.59 11.94
N CYS A 178 -5.52 -14.68 11.46
CA CYS A 178 -6.07 -14.75 10.10
C CYS A 178 -5.00 -14.66 8.99
N TYR A 179 -3.85 -14.05 9.27
CA TYR A 179 -2.72 -13.94 8.31
C TYR A 179 -1.70 -15.07 8.44
N GLN A 180 -1.97 -16.11 9.23
CA GLN A 180 -0.99 -17.18 9.52
C GLN A 180 -0.52 -17.92 8.28
N GLY A 181 -1.41 -18.20 7.35
CA GLY A 181 -1.12 -18.95 6.11
C GLY A 181 -0.79 -18.06 4.92
N ASN A 182 -1.34 -16.87 4.90
CA ASN A 182 -1.18 -15.88 3.83
C ASN A 182 -0.87 -14.51 4.43
N ILE A 183 0.40 -14.12 4.38
CA ILE A 183 0.85 -12.82 4.89
C ILE A 183 0.55 -11.72 3.89
N LEU A 184 0.37 -10.49 4.38
CA LEU A 184 0.28 -9.32 3.53
C LEU A 184 1.59 -8.54 3.56
N CYS A 185 2.02 -8.12 2.37
CA CYS A 185 3.19 -7.28 2.17
C CYS A 185 2.82 -6.21 1.15
N ASN A 186 2.42 -5.04 1.63
CA ASN A 186 2.08 -3.91 0.78
C ASN A 186 3.24 -2.90 0.85
N ALA A 187 3.76 -2.53 -0.30
CA ALA A 187 4.83 -1.54 -0.41
C ALA A 187 4.28 -0.23 -0.99
N MET A 188 4.62 0.89 -0.36
CA MET A 188 4.29 2.22 -0.85
C MET A 188 5.57 2.99 -1.15
N SER A 189 5.58 3.75 -2.24
CA SER A 189 6.66 4.69 -2.54
C SER A 189 6.12 6.07 -2.85
N VAL A 190 6.88 7.07 -2.43
CA VAL A 190 6.59 8.49 -2.64
C VAL A 190 7.75 9.15 -3.37
N GLY A 191 7.45 9.87 -4.44
CA GLY A 191 8.40 10.61 -5.25
C GLY A 191 8.11 12.10 -5.30
N LEU A 192 9.12 12.87 -5.69
CA LEU A 192 9.03 14.31 -5.88
C LEU A 192 9.55 14.70 -7.25
N MET A 193 8.86 15.62 -7.93
CA MET A 193 9.27 16.16 -9.22
C MET A 193 8.80 17.59 -9.45
N ASP A 194 9.37 18.24 -10.47
CA ASP A 194 8.76 19.43 -11.07
C ASP A 194 7.60 18.98 -11.98
N GLN A 195 6.47 19.71 -11.98
CA GLN A 195 5.28 19.35 -12.78
C GLN A 195 5.57 19.23 -14.30
N LYS A 196 6.56 19.94 -14.82
CA LYS A 196 6.99 19.86 -16.22
C LYS A 196 7.59 18.51 -16.62
N ASP A 197 8.02 17.70 -15.64
CA ASP A 197 8.69 16.41 -15.86
C ASP A 197 7.70 15.23 -15.88
N ILE A 198 6.39 15.49 -15.74
CA ILE A 198 5.34 14.44 -15.76
C ILE A 198 5.44 13.63 -17.06
N GLN A 199 5.55 12.32 -16.91
CA GLN A 199 5.57 11.35 -18.00
C GLN A 199 4.26 10.55 -18.03
N GLN A 200 4.01 9.88 -19.16
CA GLN A 200 2.88 9.00 -19.37
C GLN A 200 3.33 7.70 -20.04
N GLY A 201 2.63 6.61 -19.74
CA GLY A 201 2.83 5.29 -20.35
C GLY A 201 2.21 5.19 -21.73
N ARG A 202 2.63 6.02 -22.71
CA ARG A 202 2.02 6.04 -24.06
C ARG A 202 3.04 5.80 -25.17
N ALA A 203 2.64 5.09 -26.22
CA ALA A 203 3.41 4.90 -27.42
C ALA A 203 2.67 5.47 -28.64
N ALA A 204 3.19 6.56 -29.20
CA ALA A 204 2.56 7.28 -30.31
C ALA A 204 3.57 7.76 -31.34
N GLY A 205 3.09 8.09 -32.55
CA GLY A 205 3.93 8.62 -33.66
C GLY A 205 4.50 7.50 -34.53
N ILE A 206 3.93 7.36 -35.73
CA ILE A 206 4.32 6.30 -36.69
C ILE A 206 5.83 6.36 -36.98
N GLY A 207 6.50 5.22 -36.79
CA GLY A 207 7.93 5.04 -37.00
C GLY A 207 8.80 5.41 -35.80
N ASN A 208 8.24 5.87 -34.69
CA ASN A 208 8.97 5.99 -33.42
C ASN A 208 9.41 4.61 -32.95
N ALA A 209 10.56 4.55 -32.28
CA ALA A 209 11.17 3.32 -31.83
C ALA A 209 10.54 2.86 -30.49
N VAL A 210 10.36 1.56 -30.35
CA VAL A 210 10.09 0.91 -29.06
C VAL A 210 11.41 0.34 -28.56
N MET A 211 11.90 0.87 -27.44
CA MET A 211 13.19 0.48 -26.87
C MET A 211 12.99 -0.24 -25.54
N TYR A 212 13.64 -1.36 -25.42
CA TYR A 212 13.80 -2.13 -24.19
C TYR A 212 15.06 -1.66 -23.47
N VAL A 213 14.97 -1.34 -22.17
CA VAL A 213 16.12 -0.91 -21.38
C VAL A 213 16.17 -1.60 -20.01
N GLY A 214 17.38 -1.81 -19.48
CA GLY A 214 17.62 -2.39 -18.15
C GLY A 214 18.15 -3.82 -18.16
N ALA A 215 17.65 -4.67 -17.27
CA ALA A 215 18.10 -6.04 -17.09
C ALA A 215 17.74 -6.95 -18.27
N LYS A 216 18.47 -8.05 -18.45
CA LYS A 216 18.13 -9.08 -19.44
C LYS A 216 16.95 -9.90 -18.98
N THR A 217 16.06 -10.25 -19.92
CA THR A 217 14.90 -11.11 -19.69
C THR A 217 15.33 -12.55 -19.39
N GLY A 218 14.82 -13.13 -18.31
CA GLY A 218 14.98 -14.53 -17.93
C GLY A 218 13.63 -15.23 -17.81
N ARG A 219 13.61 -16.47 -17.33
CA ARG A 219 12.39 -17.24 -17.06
C ARG A 219 11.86 -17.00 -15.64
N ASP A 220 11.77 -15.74 -15.24
CA ASP A 220 11.29 -15.34 -13.92
C ASP A 220 9.84 -14.90 -14.01
N GLY A 221 9.01 -15.26 -13.03
CA GLY A 221 7.64 -14.76 -12.89
C GLY A 221 6.70 -15.14 -14.04
N ILE A 222 7.08 -16.07 -14.93
CA ILE A 222 6.16 -16.54 -15.98
C ILE A 222 4.95 -17.16 -15.30
N HIS A 223 3.75 -16.63 -15.61
CA HIS A 223 2.50 -16.85 -14.90
C HIS A 223 2.38 -16.17 -13.51
N GLY A 224 3.21 -15.19 -13.18
CA GLY A 224 3.10 -14.45 -11.92
C GLY A 224 1.72 -13.78 -11.76
N ALA A 225 1.24 -13.08 -12.77
CA ALA A 225 -0.10 -12.48 -12.79
C ALA A 225 -1.22 -13.53 -12.66
N THR A 226 -1.07 -14.71 -13.27
CA THR A 226 -2.00 -15.84 -13.14
C THR A 226 -1.93 -16.45 -11.74
N PHE A 227 -0.72 -16.59 -11.18
CA PHE A 227 -0.49 -17.10 -9.84
C PHE A 227 -1.10 -16.16 -8.77
N ALA A 228 -1.03 -14.85 -8.95
CA ALA A 228 -1.67 -13.86 -8.09
C ALA A 228 -3.21 -13.87 -8.17
N SER A 229 -3.79 -14.60 -9.13
CA SER A 229 -5.22 -14.76 -9.33
C SER A 229 -5.72 -16.19 -9.02
N ALA A 230 -5.02 -16.93 -8.16
CA ALA A 230 -5.37 -18.30 -7.77
C ALA A 230 -5.17 -18.53 -6.27
N ASP A 231 -5.97 -19.43 -5.69
CA ASP A 231 -5.89 -19.80 -4.27
C ASP A 231 -4.57 -20.48 -3.91
N PHE A 232 -4.12 -20.26 -2.68
CA PHE A 232 -3.02 -20.99 -2.09
C PHE A 232 -3.44 -22.41 -1.69
N ASN A 233 -2.66 -23.38 -2.17
CA ASN A 233 -2.68 -24.74 -1.68
C ASN A 233 -1.25 -25.29 -1.57
N ASP A 234 -1.10 -26.44 -0.90
CA ASP A 234 0.22 -27.07 -0.68
C ASP A 234 0.99 -27.38 -1.98
N GLU A 235 0.30 -27.55 -3.11
CA GLU A 235 0.91 -27.79 -4.42
C GLU A 235 1.45 -26.51 -5.03
N ASN A 236 0.72 -25.39 -4.90
CA ASN A 236 1.13 -24.08 -5.40
C ASN A 236 2.28 -23.47 -4.57
N MET A 237 2.37 -23.77 -3.27
CA MET A 237 3.48 -23.34 -2.41
C MET A 237 4.86 -23.83 -2.86
N THR A 238 4.92 -24.80 -3.76
CA THR A 238 6.20 -25.30 -4.34
C THR A 238 6.65 -24.53 -5.59
N GLN A 239 5.87 -23.60 -6.11
CA GLN A 239 6.16 -22.85 -7.35
C GLN A 239 7.11 -21.65 -7.12
N ARG A 240 8.30 -21.91 -6.58
CA ARG A 240 9.34 -20.88 -6.41
C ARG A 240 9.77 -20.18 -7.71
N SER A 241 9.55 -20.82 -8.86
CA SER A 241 9.87 -20.25 -10.18
C SER A 241 8.93 -19.09 -10.59
N ALA A 242 7.80 -18.93 -9.90
CA ALA A 242 6.90 -17.79 -10.11
C ALA A 242 7.33 -16.52 -9.34
N VAL A 243 8.32 -16.63 -8.44
CA VAL A 243 8.84 -15.49 -7.70
C VAL A 243 10.00 -14.87 -8.46
N GLN A 244 9.95 -13.55 -8.63
CA GLN A 244 10.99 -12.76 -9.27
C GLN A 244 12.22 -12.63 -8.34
N VAL A 245 13.39 -12.32 -8.91
CA VAL A 245 14.63 -12.04 -8.18
C VAL A 245 15.06 -10.61 -8.46
N GLY A 246 15.09 -9.77 -7.43
CA GLY A 246 15.44 -8.36 -7.54
C GLY A 246 16.95 -8.09 -7.50
N ASN A 247 17.39 -7.06 -8.24
CA ASN A 247 18.75 -6.53 -8.21
C ASN A 247 18.72 -5.01 -7.96
N PRO A 248 18.68 -4.57 -6.69
CA PRO A 248 18.53 -3.16 -6.36
C PRO A 248 19.67 -2.26 -6.87
N PHE A 249 20.88 -2.81 -7.06
CA PHE A 249 21.97 -2.04 -7.63
C PHE A 249 21.69 -1.70 -9.09
N MET A 250 21.21 -2.66 -9.88
CA MET A 250 20.83 -2.42 -11.28
C MET A 250 19.64 -1.46 -11.37
N GLU A 251 18.66 -1.59 -10.50
CA GLU A 251 17.51 -0.68 -10.46
C GLU A 251 17.94 0.75 -10.10
N LYS A 252 18.93 0.90 -9.23
CA LYS A 252 19.51 2.21 -8.93
C LYS A 252 20.11 2.87 -10.18
N LEU A 253 20.83 2.12 -10.99
CA LEU A 253 21.39 2.62 -12.25
C LEU A 253 20.29 2.95 -13.25
N LEU A 254 19.27 2.08 -13.35
CA LEU A 254 18.10 2.28 -14.21
C LEU A 254 17.33 3.55 -13.85
N LEU A 255 17.09 3.79 -12.57
CA LEU A 255 16.47 5.01 -12.06
C LEU A 255 17.25 6.26 -12.49
N GLU A 256 18.57 6.26 -12.32
CA GLU A 256 19.40 7.42 -12.70
C GLU A 256 19.38 7.64 -14.21
N ALA A 257 19.48 6.59 -15.03
CA ALA A 257 19.42 6.68 -16.48
C ALA A 257 18.06 7.20 -16.99
N CYS A 258 16.94 6.69 -16.44
CA CYS A 258 15.61 7.15 -16.81
C CYS A 258 15.39 8.62 -16.44
N LEU A 259 15.78 9.03 -15.24
CA LEU A 259 15.64 10.42 -14.81
C LEU A 259 16.57 11.38 -15.56
N ASP A 260 17.75 10.92 -15.99
CA ASP A 260 18.65 11.68 -16.88
C ASP A 260 17.96 11.93 -18.23
N LEU A 261 17.43 10.88 -18.86
CA LEU A 261 16.67 10.99 -20.12
C LEU A 261 15.49 11.97 -19.98
N ILE A 262 14.64 11.79 -18.97
CA ILE A 262 13.42 12.59 -18.77
C ILE A 262 13.76 14.08 -18.56
N ARG A 263 14.74 14.38 -17.72
CA ARG A 263 15.03 15.76 -17.31
C ARG A 263 15.88 16.53 -18.29
N ASN A 264 16.86 15.85 -18.90
CA ASN A 264 17.84 16.51 -19.75
C ASN A 264 17.51 16.39 -21.24
N HIS A 265 16.67 15.42 -21.62
CA HIS A 265 16.34 15.12 -23.01
C HIS A 265 14.83 14.86 -23.24
N PRO A 266 13.92 15.69 -22.69
CA PRO A 266 12.46 15.44 -22.75
C PRO A 266 11.94 15.37 -24.18
N ASP A 267 12.60 16.02 -25.13
CA ASP A 267 12.21 16.02 -26.53
C ASP A 267 12.46 14.69 -27.26
N TRP A 268 13.22 13.77 -26.69
CA TRP A 268 13.53 12.46 -27.30
C TRP A 268 12.54 11.39 -26.90
N LEU A 269 11.90 11.54 -25.74
CA LEU A 269 10.95 10.59 -25.17
C LEU A 269 9.51 10.94 -25.55
N VAL A 270 8.71 9.94 -25.88
CA VAL A 270 7.26 10.04 -26.10
C VAL A 270 6.50 9.48 -24.93
N GLY A 271 6.99 8.39 -24.36
CA GLY A 271 6.42 7.76 -23.17
C GLY A 271 7.34 6.68 -22.62
N ILE A 272 7.11 6.32 -21.37
CA ILE A 272 7.88 5.35 -20.60
C ILE A 272 6.96 4.59 -19.69
N GLN A 273 7.19 3.29 -19.57
CA GLN A 273 6.46 2.43 -18.63
C GLN A 273 7.38 1.35 -18.07
N ASP A 274 7.16 0.93 -16.83
CA ASP A 274 7.86 -0.21 -16.27
C ASP A 274 7.37 -1.54 -16.87
N MET A 275 8.17 -2.59 -16.72
CA MET A 275 7.77 -3.94 -17.05
C MET A 275 7.55 -4.72 -15.75
N GLY A 276 6.40 -4.48 -15.12
CA GLY A 276 5.95 -5.17 -13.90
C GLY A 276 5.24 -6.50 -14.21
N ALA A 277 4.05 -6.67 -13.65
CA ALA A 277 3.20 -7.82 -13.89
C ALA A 277 2.91 -8.03 -15.38
N ALA A 278 2.88 -9.28 -15.81
CA ALA A 278 2.76 -9.73 -17.21
C ALA A 278 3.90 -9.26 -18.16
N GLY A 279 4.90 -8.55 -17.66
CA GLY A 279 6.15 -8.28 -18.40
C GLY A 279 6.01 -7.37 -19.62
N ILE A 280 6.54 -7.82 -20.78
CA ILE A 280 6.52 -7.01 -22.01
C ILE A 280 5.11 -6.85 -22.55
N VAL A 281 4.22 -7.83 -22.38
CA VAL A 281 2.87 -7.73 -22.97
C VAL A 281 2.07 -6.61 -22.32
N SER A 282 2.07 -6.48 -21.00
CA SER A 282 1.32 -5.40 -20.33
C SER A 282 1.85 -4.03 -20.74
N SER A 283 3.15 -3.78 -20.53
CA SER A 283 3.74 -2.48 -20.85
C SER A 283 3.55 -2.08 -22.32
N SER A 284 3.78 -2.99 -23.26
CA SER A 284 3.69 -2.67 -24.70
C SER A 284 2.24 -2.51 -25.19
N ALA A 285 1.31 -3.37 -24.73
CA ALA A 285 -0.09 -3.27 -25.15
C ALA A 285 -0.77 -2.04 -24.56
N GLU A 286 -0.53 -1.75 -23.28
CA GLU A 286 -1.07 -0.56 -22.60
C GLU A 286 -0.54 0.73 -23.23
N MET A 287 0.79 0.83 -23.43
CA MET A 287 1.38 2.00 -24.10
C MET A 287 0.84 2.20 -25.52
N ALA A 288 0.58 1.12 -26.27
CA ALA A 288 0.01 1.19 -27.62
C ALA A 288 -1.46 1.64 -27.58
N SER A 289 -2.25 1.14 -26.61
CA SER A 289 -3.64 1.54 -26.41
C SER A 289 -3.74 3.02 -26.05
N GLU A 290 -2.99 3.50 -25.05
CA GLU A 290 -2.92 4.90 -24.66
C GLU A 290 -2.43 5.80 -25.81
N GLY A 291 -1.52 5.30 -26.63
CA GLY A 291 -1.02 5.98 -27.82
C GLY A 291 -1.97 5.96 -29.00
N GLN A 292 -3.07 5.23 -28.95
CA GLN A 292 -4.01 4.98 -30.05
C GLN A 292 -3.30 4.56 -31.33
N SER A 293 -2.36 3.62 -31.22
CA SER A 293 -1.44 3.21 -32.28
C SER A 293 -1.31 1.70 -32.39
N GLY A 294 -0.83 1.21 -33.53
CA GLY A 294 -0.34 -0.15 -33.67
C GLY A 294 1.13 -0.25 -33.22
N MET A 295 1.54 -1.46 -32.88
CA MET A 295 2.90 -1.76 -32.45
C MET A 295 3.40 -3.05 -33.12
N GLU A 296 4.66 -3.00 -33.58
CA GLU A 296 5.37 -4.17 -34.13
C GLU A 296 6.63 -4.42 -33.31
N LEU A 297 6.78 -5.61 -32.73
CA LEU A 297 7.94 -6.01 -31.94
C LEU A 297 8.64 -7.22 -32.59
N ASN A 298 9.97 -7.21 -32.57
CA ASN A 298 10.81 -8.33 -32.92
C ASN A 298 11.48 -8.91 -31.66
N LEU A 299 10.98 -10.04 -31.20
CA LEU A 299 11.40 -10.66 -29.95
C LEU A 299 12.82 -11.24 -30.00
N ASP A 300 13.37 -11.48 -31.21
CA ASP A 300 14.75 -11.90 -31.37
C ASP A 300 15.76 -10.84 -30.91
N LEU A 301 15.32 -9.56 -30.82
CA LEU A 301 16.13 -8.44 -30.36
C LEU A 301 16.07 -8.22 -28.86
N VAL A 302 15.14 -8.84 -28.15
CA VAL A 302 15.02 -8.71 -26.68
C VAL A 302 16.25 -9.34 -26.03
N PRO A 303 16.98 -8.60 -25.19
CA PRO A 303 18.12 -9.13 -24.45
C PRO A 303 17.70 -10.27 -23.53
N GLN A 304 18.25 -11.46 -23.71
CA GLN A 304 17.92 -12.66 -22.96
C GLN A 304 19.06 -13.08 -22.05
N ARG A 305 18.74 -13.50 -20.84
CA ARG A 305 19.68 -14.07 -19.87
C ARG A 305 19.96 -15.53 -20.14
N GLU A 306 19.00 -16.22 -20.75
CA GLU A 306 19.04 -17.65 -21.06
C GLU A 306 18.77 -17.85 -22.56
N PRO A 307 19.49 -18.75 -23.23
CA PRO A 307 19.24 -19.02 -24.65
C PRO A 307 17.96 -19.84 -24.87
N GLY A 308 17.36 -19.66 -26.04
CA GLY A 308 16.25 -20.48 -26.50
C GLY A 308 14.94 -20.26 -25.76
N MET A 309 14.68 -19.03 -25.33
CA MET A 309 13.37 -18.63 -24.85
C MET A 309 12.38 -18.57 -26.01
N SER A 310 11.17 -19.09 -25.80
CA SER A 310 10.05 -18.97 -26.75
C SER A 310 9.44 -17.56 -26.71
N ALA A 311 8.69 -17.20 -27.76
CA ALA A 311 7.94 -15.94 -27.78
C ALA A 311 7.03 -15.78 -26.55
N TYR A 312 6.36 -16.87 -26.15
CA TYR A 312 5.56 -16.94 -24.93
C TYR A 312 6.37 -16.57 -23.67
N GLU A 313 7.53 -17.20 -23.47
CA GLU A 313 8.38 -16.97 -22.30
C GLU A 313 8.97 -15.55 -22.29
N ILE A 314 9.34 -15.00 -23.46
CA ILE A 314 9.87 -13.63 -23.56
C ILE A 314 8.81 -12.59 -23.19
N MET A 315 7.60 -12.75 -23.72
CA MET A 315 6.52 -11.80 -23.52
C MET A 315 5.96 -11.77 -22.09
N LEU A 316 5.87 -12.95 -21.46
CA LEU A 316 5.24 -13.13 -20.15
C LEU A 316 6.23 -13.16 -18.98
N SER A 317 7.53 -13.03 -19.25
CA SER A 317 8.54 -12.95 -18.21
C SER A 317 8.38 -11.66 -17.40
N GLU A 318 8.38 -11.79 -16.09
CA GLU A 318 8.32 -10.67 -15.13
C GLU A 318 9.71 -10.38 -14.50
N SER A 319 10.80 -10.63 -15.23
CA SER A 319 12.14 -10.24 -14.78
C SER A 319 12.15 -8.76 -14.39
N GLN A 320 12.73 -8.46 -13.24
CA GLN A 320 12.75 -7.13 -12.66
C GLN A 320 13.73 -6.18 -13.36
N GLU A 321 13.74 -4.92 -12.97
CA GLU A 321 14.65 -3.85 -13.40
C GLU A 321 14.65 -3.62 -14.92
N ARG A 322 13.44 -3.57 -15.52
CA ARG A 322 13.25 -3.34 -16.95
C ARG A 322 12.24 -2.22 -17.19
N MET A 323 12.49 -1.42 -18.24
CA MET A 323 11.56 -0.37 -18.69
C MET A 323 11.36 -0.46 -20.20
N LEU A 324 10.17 -0.05 -20.66
CA LEU A 324 9.84 0.12 -22.07
C LEU A 324 9.72 1.60 -22.39
N LEU A 325 10.43 2.04 -23.44
CA LEU A 325 10.44 3.43 -23.88
C LEU A 325 9.85 3.54 -25.27
N CYS A 326 9.03 4.57 -25.51
CA CYS A 326 8.71 5.04 -26.85
C CYS A 326 9.60 6.25 -27.16
N VAL A 327 10.56 6.11 -28.09
CA VAL A 327 11.58 7.08 -28.42
C VAL A 327 11.30 7.69 -29.79
N LYS A 328 11.41 9.01 -29.93
CA LYS A 328 11.26 9.69 -31.21
C LYS A 328 12.31 9.20 -32.21
N LYS A 329 11.84 8.90 -33.41
CA LYS A 329 12.67 8.41 -34.52
C LYS A 329 13.89 9.29 -34.72
N GLY A 330 15.06 8.66 -34.74
CA GLY A 330 16.36 9.30 -34.97
C GLY A 330 17.15 9.61 -33.69
N HIS A 331 16.59 9.35 -32.51
CA HIS A 331 17.25 9.51 -31.20
C HIS A 331 17.60 8.18 -30.52
N GLU A 332 17.38 7.03 -31.19
CA GLU A 332 17.64 5.70 -30.64
C GLU A 332 19.09 5.55 -30.13
N GLU A 333 20.05 5.96 -30.97
CA GLU A 333 21.48 5.90 -30.61
C GLU A 333 21.88 6.90 -29.52
N ASP A 334 21.19 8.03 -29.41
CA ASP A 334 21.44 9.02 -28.38
C ASP A 334 20.91 8.54 -27.03
N VAL A 335 19.70 7.95 -26.99
CA VAL A 335 19.14 7.28 -25.81
C VAL A 335 20.05 6.12 -25.39
N LYS A 336 20.48 5.28 -26.33
CA LYS A 336 21.39 4.18 -26.04
C LYS A 336 22.67 4.65 -25.33
N LYS A 337 23.27 5.77 -25.72
CA LYS A 337 24.46 6.32 -25.06
C LYS A 337 24.23 6.69 -23.60
N ILE A 338 23.01 7.13 -23.22
CA ILE A 338 22.68 7.42 -21.83
C ILE A 338 22.74 6.11 -21.04
N PHE A 339 22.05 5.05 -21.50
CA PHE A 339 22.03 3.76 -20.81
C PHE A 339 23.38 3.06 -20.80
N ASP A 340 24.15 3.13 -21.89
CA ASP A 340 25.54 2.63 -21.96
C ASP A 340 26.45 3.30 -20.92
N PHE A 341 26.22 4.58 -20.59
CA PHE A 341 26.99 5.30 -19.54
C PHE A 341 26.72 4.67 -18.15
N TYR A 342 25.54 4.14 -17.92
CA TYR A 342 25.17 3.45 -16.69
C TYR A 342 25.39 1.92 -16.74
N ASP A 343 26.05 1.40 -17.80
CA ASP A 343 26.29 -0.04 -18.02
C ASP A 343 24.98 -0.87 -18.07
N LEU A 344 23.96 -0.31 -18.74
CA LEU A 344 22.64 -0.93 -18.90
C LEU A 344 22.38 -1.29 -20.36
N GLU A 345 21.64 -2.39 -20.59
CA GLU A 345 21.14 -2.72 -21.92
C GLU A 345 20.15 -1.65 -22.41
N ALA A 346 20.24 -1.29 -23.67
CA ALA A 346 19.28 -0.44 -24.38
C ALA A 346 19.20 -0.86 -25.84
N VAL A 347 18.07 -1.47 -26.22
CA VAL A 347 17.89 -2.10 -27.53
C VAL A 347 16.57 -1.68 -28.13
N THR A 348 16.58 -1.26 -29.40
CA THR A 348 15.34 -1.08 -30.17
C THR A 348 14.78 -2.46 -30.53
N ILE A 349 13.64 -2.79 -29.93
CA ILE A 349 12.97 -4.09 -30.15
C ILE A 349 11.77 -3.99 -31.10
N GLY A 350 11.37 -2.78 -31.48
CA GLY A 350 10.20 -2.58 -32.33
C GLY A 350 9.97 -1.15 -32.73
N ARG A 351 8.78 -0.91 -33.28
CA ARG A 351 8.36 0.41 -33.78
C ARG A 351 6.85 0.59 -33.65
N ILE A 352 6.43 1.86 -33.62
CA ILE A 352 5.04 2.25 -33.73
C ILE A 352 4.60 2.21 -35.19
N THR A 353 3.45 1.57 -35.43
CA THR A 353 2.89 1.38 -36.77
C THR A 353 1.60 2.18 -36.95
N ALA A 354 1.15 2.29 -38.19
CA ALA A 354 -0.17 2.83 -38.52
C ALA A 354 -1.23 1.75 -38.21
N GLY A 355 -2.41 2.22 -37.81
CA GLY A 355 -3.50 1.31 -37.43
C GLY A 355 -3.47 0.97 -35.95
N HIS A 356 -4.05 -0.17 -35.58
CA HIS A 356 -4.23 -0.63 -34.21
C HIS A 356 -3.86 -2.10 -34.03
N ASP A 357 -2.98 -2.64 -34.91
CA ASP A 357 -2.55 -4.01 -34.84
C ASP A 357 -1.35 -4.17 -33.92
N TYR A 358 -1.38 -5.22 -33.11
CA TYR A 358 -0.28 -5.67 -32.26
C TYR A 358 0.35 -6.89 -32.92
N VAL A 359 1.58 -6.72 -33.39
CA VAL A 359 2.27 -7.73 -34.19
C VAL A 359 3.60 -8.12 -33.58
N LEU A 360 3.82 -9.42 -33.39
CA LEU A 360 5.05 -9.97 -32.83
C LEU A 360 5.73 -10.90 -33.84
N PHE A 361 7.06 -10.74 -33.95
CA PHE A 361 7.93 -11.63 -34.72
C PHE A 361 8.90 -12.36 -33.80
N HIS A 362 9.12 -13.66 -34.06
CA HIS A 362 10.13 -14.48 -33.40
C HIS A 362 10.65 -15.55 -34.34
N ASP A 363 11.98 -15.79 -34.34
CA ASP A 363 12.66 -16.70 -35.27
C ASP A 363 12.33 -16.41 -36.77
N GLY A 364 12.08 -15.13 -37.07
CA GLY A 364 11.73 -14.65 -38.40
C GLY A 364 10.29 -14.95 -38.85
N GLU A 365 9.45 -15.48 -37.96
CA GLU A 365 8.03 -15.79 -38.21
C GLU A 365 7.12 -14.83 -37.42
N GLU A 366 5.94 -14.50 -37.98
CA GLU A 366 4.88 -13.77 -37.27
C GLU A 366 4.20 -14.75 -36.27
N VAL A 367 4.37 -14.45 -34.97
CA VAL A 367 3.87 -15.31 -33.87
C VAL A 367 2.66 -14.75 -33.17
N CYS A 368 2.29 -13.50 -33.47
CA CYS A 368 1.07 -12.85 -32.97
C CYS A 368 0.64 -11.77 -33.94
N HIS A 369 -0.68 -11.68 -34.20
CA HIS A 369 -1.29 -10.61 -34.96
C HIS A 369 -2.75 -10.42 -34.51
N ILE A 370 -2.96 -9.46 -33.62
CA ILE A 370 -4.24 -9.19 -32.98
C ILE A 370 -4.46 -7.68 -32.85
N PRO A 371 -5.70 -7.21 -32.68
CA PRO A 371 -5.96 -5.81 -32.34
C PRO A 371 -5.39 -5.47 -30.94
N VAL A 372 -4.79 -4.30 -30.76
CA VAL A 372 -4.31 -3.82 -29.46
C VAL A 372 -5.44 -3.83 -28.42
N SER A 373 -6.62 -3.31 -28.79
CA SER A 373 -7.79 -3.23 -27.90
C SER A 373 -8.23 -4.58 -27.33
N SER A 374 -7.96 -5.67 -28.08
CA SER A 374 -8.33 -7.02 -27.64
C SER A 374 -7.58 -7.47 -26.37
N LEU A 375 -6.41 -6.88 -26.09
CA LEU A 375 -5.65 -7.15 -24.87
C LEU A 375 -5.99 -6.19 -23.71
N THR A 376 -6.53 -5.00 -24.01
CA THR A 376 -6.71 -3.90 -23.04
C THR A 376 -8.19 -3.53 -22.84
N ASP A 377 -8.82 -2.97 -23.87
CA ASP A 377 -10.13 -2.31 -23.76
C ASP A 377 -11.32 -3.26 -23.90
N ASP A 378 -11.14 -4.38 -24.66
CA ASP A 378 -12.21 -5.32 -24.97
C ASP A 378 -12.39 -6.42 -23.92
N VAL A 379 -11.72 -6.30 -22.76
CA VAL A 379 -11.86 -7.24 -21.64
C VAL A 379 -13.30 -7.20 -21.11
N LEU A 380 -13.90 -8.36 -20.96
CA LEU A 380 -15.26 -8.48 -20.44
C LEU A 380 -15.29 -8.19 -18.94
N GLU A 381 -16.09 -7.19 -18.53
CA GLU A 381 -16.39 -7.00 -17.11
C GLU A 381 -17.33 -8.12 -16.65
N GLU A 382 -17.03 -8.72 -15.50
CA GLU A 382 -17.83 -9.76 -14.91
C GLU A 382 -18.77 -9.20 -13.84
N GLU A 383 -20.08 -9.51 -13.92
CA GLU A 383 -21.01 -9.23 -12.83
C GLU A 383 -20.79 -10.26 -11.71
N SER A 384 -20.45 -9.78 -10.53
CA SER A 384 -20.28 -10.62 -9.34
C SER A 384 -21.56 -10.63 -8.51
N LEU A 385 -21.90 -11.80 -7.97
CA LEU A 385 -23.02 -11.93 -7.03
C LEU A 385 -22.58 -11.40 -5.67
N GLU A 386 -23.53 -10.82 -4.95
CA GLU A 386 -23.33 -10.28 -3.61
C GLU A 386 -24.28 -10.92 -2.61
N LYS A 387 -23.74 -11.22 -1.43
CA LYS A 387 -24.53 -11.74 -0.33
C LYS A 387 -23.94 -11.29 1.00
N LYS A 388 -24.75 -10.66 1.86
CA LYS A 388 -24.33 -10.30 3.21
C LYS A 388 -23.91 -11.55 3.99
N PRO A 389 -22.71 -11.56 4.62
CA PRO A 389 -22.26 -12.70 5.41
C PRO A 389 -23.19 -13.00 6.58
N ALA A 390 -23.53 -14.28 6.75
CA ALA A 390 -24.41 -14.72 7.83
C ALA A 390 -23.84 -14.39 9.23
N ARG A 391 -22.52 -14.33 9.39
CA ARG A 391 -21.88 -13.94 10.66
C ARG A 391 -22.23 -12.51 11.09
N ILE A 392 -22.38 -11.58 10.15
CA ILE A 392 -22.77 -10.19 10.43
C ILE A 392 -24.23 -10.14 10.87
N GLU A 393 -25.13 -10.85 10.17
CA GLU A 393 -26.54 -10.93 10.55
C GLU A 393 -26.75 -11.52 11.96
N LEU A 394 -25.93 -12.49 12.36
CA LEU A 394 -25.93 -13.07 13.68
C LEU A 394 -25.39 -12.11 14.73
N ALA A 395 -24.31 -11.38 14.42
CA ALA A 395 -23.70 -10.40 15.32
C ALA A 395 -24.65 -9.23 15.62
N GLU A 396 -25.44 -8.77 14.63
CA GLU A 396 -26.46 -7.72 14.82
C GLU A 396 -27.53 -8.09 15.84
N GLN A 397 -27.72 -9.37 16.12
CA GLN A 397 -28.73 -9.89 17.08
C GLN A 397 -28.13 -10.12 18.47
N GLN A 398 -26.83 -10.00 18.64
CA GLN A 398 -26.15 -10.24 19.91
C GLN A 398 -25.94 -8.93 20.69
N PRO A 399 -25.96 -8.95 22.03
CA PRO A 399 -25.59 -7.79 22.82
C PRO A 399 -24.08 -7.46 22.60
N ALA A 400 -23.77 -6.17 22.64
CA ALA A 400 -22.39 -5.74 22.58
C ALA A 400 -21.59 -6.31 23.76
N TRP A 401 -20.39 -6.80 23.48
CA TRP A 401 -19.45 -7.21 24.51
C TRP A 401 -18.89 -5.97 25.22
N ILE A 402 -18.93 -5.97 26.55
CA ILE A 402 -18.35 -4.91 27.38
C ILE A 402 -17.36 -5.58 28.34
N PRO A 403 -16.09 -5.12 28.36
CA PRO A 403 -15.07 -5.71 29.23
C PRO A 403 -15.33 -5.41 30.71
N ASP A 404 -15.11 -6.39 31.56
CA ASP A 404 -15.02 -6.22 33.01
C ASP A 404 -13.56 -6.09 33.42
N ILE A 405 -13.19 -4.92 33.96
CA ILE A 405 -11.78 -4.58 34.26
C ILE A 405 -11.62 -4.33 35.75
N ASP A 406 -11.07 -5.33 36.43
CA ASP A 406 -10.74 -5.27 37.84
C ASP A 406 -9.39 -4.60 38.12
N ASN A 407 -8.41 -4.78 37.21
CA ASN A 407 -7.04 -4.29 37.37
C ASN A 407 -6.54 -3.58 36.10
N VAL A 408 -6.63 -2.27 36.09
CA VAL A 408 -6.26 -1.40 34.94
C VAL A 408 -4.78 -1.53 34.59
N SER A 409 -3.90 -1.60 35.61
CA SER A 409 -2.45 -1.72 35.43
C SER A 409 -2.07 -3.03 34.74
N GLU A 410 -2.72 -4.12 35.09
CA GLU A 410 -2.50 -5.44 34.50
C GLU A 410 -2.97 -5.46 33.04
N VAL A 411 -4.16 -4.94 32.76
CA VAL A 411 -4.71 -4.86 31.39
C VAL A 411 -3.81 -4.02 30.49
N LEU A 412 -3.41 -2.83 30.92
CA LEU A 412 -2.47 -1.98 30.14
C LEU A 412 -1.14 -2.69 29.89
N THR A 413 -0.56 -3.32 30.91
CA THR A 413 0.72 -4.05 30.76
C THR A 413 0.60 -5.19 29.75
N LYS A 414 -0.52 -5.92 29.73
CA LYS A 414 -0.78 -6.98 28.77
C LYS A 414 -1.01 -6.47 27.36
N LEU A 415 -1.73 -5.35 27.20
CA LEU A 415 -1.95 -4.72 25.89
C LEU A 415 -0.63 -4.23 25.30
N LEU A 416 0.21 -3.54 26.07
CA LEU A 416 1.53 -3.09 25.62
C LEU A 416 2.45 -4.25 25.20
N ALA A 417 2.20 -5.47 25.67
CA ALA A 417 2.94 -6.67 25.28
C ALA A 417 2.33 -7.40 24.05
N GLN A 418 1.17 -7.00 23.55
CA GLN A 418 0.61 -7.59 22.33
C GLN A 418 1.48 -7.20 21.12
N SER A 419 1.76 -8.15 20.24
CA SER A 419 2.67 -7.93 19.10
C SER A 419 2.18 -6.78 18.18
N THR A 420 0.87 -6.59 18.05
CA THR A 420 0.28 -5.48 17.26
C THR A 420 0.57 -4.12 17.90
N ILE A 421 0.56 -4.00 19.22
CA ILE A 421 0.79 -2.73 19.96
C ILE A 421 2.27 -2.51 20.26
N ALA A 422 3.03 -3.55 20.59
CA ALA A 422 4.42 -3.47 21.02
C ALA A 422 5.35 -2.74 20.03
N ASP A 423 6.46 -2.20 20.53
CA ASP A 423 7.46 -1.46 19.75
C ASP A 423 7.99 -2.28 18.56
N LYS A 424 7.90 -1.70 17.38
CA LYS A 424 8.35 -2.28 16.11
C LYS A 424 9.83 -1.97 15.78
N SER A 425 10.55 -1.26 16.67
CA SER A 425 11.94 -0.83 16.39
C SER A 425 12.85 -1.99 16.03
N SER A 426 12.66 -3.18 16.63
CA SER A 426 13.41 -4.39 16.29
C SER A 426 13.20 -4.86 14.84
N LEU A 427 12.12 -4.46 14.18
CA LEU A 427 11.81 -4.73 12.78
C LEU A 427 12.43 -3.65 11.89
N TYR A 428 12.06 -2.39 12.09
CA TYR A 428 12.46 -1.29 11.21
C TYR A 428 13.89 -0.75 11.45
N GLN A 429 14.61 -1.15 12.52
CA GLN A 429 15.99 -0.68 12.78
C GLN A 429 16.99 -1.02 11.67
N GLN A 430 16.69 -1.98 10.80
CA GLN A 430 17.52 -2.33 9.66
C GLN A 430 17.23 -1.50 8.42
N TYR A 431 16.16 -0.72 8.41
CA TYR A 431 15.86 0.25 7.35
C TYR A 431 16.69 1.51 7.54
N ASP A 432 17.36 1.98 6.48
CA ASP A 432 17.96 3.31 6.51
C ASP A 432 16.85 4.36 6.38
N SER A 433 16.40 4.88 7.51
CA SER A 433 15.38 5.93 7.58
C SER A 433 15.93 7.34 7.42
N GLN A 434 17.27 7.51 7.35
CA GLN A 434 17.95 8.81 7.35
C GLN A 434 18.74 9.10 6.09
N VAL A 435 18.83 8.18 5.15
CA VAL A 435 19.55 8.39 3.90
C VAL A 435 19.01 9.65 3.19
N ARG A 436 19.90 10.43 2.59
CA ARG A 436 19.66 11.78 2.02
C ARG A 436 19.34 12.86 3.08
N THR A 437 19.25 12.53 4.36
CA THR A 437 19.13 13.48 5.48
C THR A 437 17.93 14.46 5.40
N ASN A 438 16.82 14.00 4.82
CA ASN A 438 15.59 14.79 4.71
C ASN A 438 14.55 14.43 5.77
N THR A 439 14.70 13.31 6.47
CA THR A 439 13.77 12.82 7.48
C THR A 439 13.77 13.75 8.69
N VAL A 440 12.59 14.25 9.06
CA VAL A 440 12.32 15.12 10.22
C VAL A 440 11.66 14.31 11.33
N ALA A 441 10.66 13.51 11.01
CA ALA A 441 10.10 12.48 11.88
C ALA A 441 10.20 11.14 11.14
N GLY A 442 10.75 10.14 11.81
CA GLY A 442 11.01 8.81 11.25
C GLY A 442 10.09 7.74 11.82
N PRO A 443 10.42 6.45 11.65
CA PRO A 443 9.62 5.33 12.16
C PRO A 443 9.37 5.44 13.67
N GLY A 444 8.14 5.13 14.09
CA GLY A 444 7.68 5.25 15.47
C GLY A 444 7.07 6.62 15.80
N SER A 445 6.77 7.44 14.79
CA SER A 445 5.86 8.59 14.85
C SER A 445 4.56 8.28 14.11
N ASP A 446 3.50 9.04 14.33
CA ASP A 446 2.18 8.83 13.73
C ASP A 446 2.26 8.86 12.19
N ALA A 447 3.03 9.80 11.63
CA ALA A 447 3.40 9.79 10.23
C ALA A 447 4.90 10.05 10.04
N GLY A 448 5.50 9.46 9.02
CA GLY A 448 6.85 9.80 8.59
C GLY A 448 6.87 11.18 7.93
N VAL A 449 7.81 12.05 8.31
CA VAL A 449 7.88 13.41 7.78
C VAL A 449 9.21 13.69 7.11
N LEU A 450 9.15 14.14 5.85
CA LEU A 450 10.30 14.62 5.07
C LEU A 450 10.22 16.11 4.81
N ARG A 451 11.37 16.81 4.90
CA ARG A 451 11.51 18.17 4.38
C ARG A 451 11.73 18.19 2.87
N ILE A 452 11.17 19.18 2.20
CA ILE A 452 11.48 19.47 0.78
C ILE A 452 12.57 20.53 0.75
N ARG A 453 13.80 20.12 0.37
CA ARG A 453 14.95 21.05 0.37
C ARG A 453 14.75 22.24 -0.56
N GLY A 454 15.20 23.39 -0.12
CA GLY A 454 15.06 24.65 -0.86
C GLY A 454 13.69 25.32 -0.68
N THR A 455 12.82 24.74 0.13
CA THR A 455 11.50 25.28 0.47
C THR A 455 11.29 25.28 1.98
N HIS A 456 10.16 25.80 2.44
CA HIS A 456 9.69 25.63 3.82
C HIS A 456 8.70 24.47 3.97
N LYS A 457 8.41 23.75 2.89
CA LYS A 457 7.43 22.66 2.86
C LYS A 457 8.01 21.34 3.39
N GLY A 458 7.11 20.49 3.86
CA GLY A 458 7.36 19.08 4.16
C GLY A 458 6.21 18.21 3.68
N LEU A 459 6.46 16.91 3.61
CA LEU A 459 5.47 15.89 3.34
C LEU A 459 5.37 14.97 4.55
N ALA A 460 4.15 14.73 5.01
CA ALA A 460 3.84 13.66 5.97
C ALA A 460 3.22 12.49 5.22
N MET A 461 3.52 11.26 5.62
CA MET A 461 3.01 10.07 4.96
C MET A 461 2.86 8.90 5.92
N THR A 462 1.81 8.12 5.71
CA THR A 462 1.46 6.96 6.54
C THR A 462 0.86 5.84 5.69
N THR A 463 0.82 4.63 6.24
CA THR A 463 0.06 3.49 5.74
C THR A 463 -0.73 2.89 6.90
N ASP A 464 -2.04 2.71 6.73
CA ASP A 464 -2.95 2.30 7.79
C ASP A 464 -4.01 1.32 7.28
N GLY A 465 -4.42 0.37 8.14
CA GLY A 465 -5.51 -0.55 7.83
C GLY A 465 -5.77 -1.55 8.95
N ASN A 466 -7.03 -1.73 9.33
CA ASN A 466 -7.42 -2.69 10.35
C ASN A 466 -8.47 -3.67 9.83
N GLY A 467 -8.03 -4.87 9.45
CA GLY A 467 -8.89 -5.92 8.90
C GLY A 467 -9.98 -6.42 9.85
N ARG A 468 -9.78 -6.34 11.17
CA ARG A 468 -10.79 -6.77 12.15
C ARG A 468 -12.05 -5.91 12.10
N PHE A 469 -11.90 -4.60 11.99
CA PHE A 469 -13.04 -3.69 11.88
C PHE A 469 -13.81 -3.90 10.58
N VAL A 470 -13.09 -4.10 9.47
CA VAL A 470 -13.71 -4.40 8.17
C VAL A 470 -14.40 -5.76 8.19
N TYR A 471 -13.81 -6.77 8.80
CA TYR A 471 -14.42 -8.09 8.96
C TYR A 471 -15.74 -8.04 9.73
N LEU A 472 -15.83 -7.25 10.79
CA LEU A 472 -17.04 -7.12 11.61
C LEU A 472 -18.09 -6.19 10.97
N SER A 473 -17.68 -5.09 10.35
CA SER A 473 -18.56 -4.06 9.78
C SER A 473 -17.90 -3.41 8.57
N PRO A 474 -17.97 -4.00 7.37
CA PRO A 474 -17.15 -3.60 6.21
C PRO A 474 -17.26 -2.11 5.85
N GLU A 475 -18.46 -1.55 5.77
CA GLU A 475 -18.67 -0.13 5.43
C GLU A 475 -18.03 0.79 6.48
N VAL A 476 -18.31 0.54 7.77
CA VAL A 476 -17.75 1.34 8.87
C VAL A 476 -16.24 1.13 8.99
N GLY A 477 -15.76 -0.11 8.84
CA GLY A 477 -14.33 -0.43 8.83
C GLY A 477 -13.58 0.26 7.70
N GLY A 478 -14.18 0.38 6.51
CA GLY A 478 -13.64 1.16 5.40
C GLY A 478 -13.55 2.66 5.71
N GLN A 479 -14.56 3.23 6.38
CA GLN A 479 -14.51 4.61 6.87
C GLN A 479 -13.39 4.80 7.89
N ILE A 480 -13.23 3.87 8.84
CA ILE A 480 -12.20 3.93 9.87
C ILE A 480 -10.79 3.89 9.26
N ALA A 481 -10.54 3.03 8.28
CA ALA A 481 -9.22 2.96 7.63
C ALA A 481 -8.77 4.32 7.05
N LEU A 482 -9.67 5.07 6.43
CA LEU A 482 -9.36 6.42 5.94
C LEU A 482 -9.20 7.43 7.10
N VAL A 483 -10.08 7.38 8.10
CA VAL A 483 -10.04 8.29 9.25
C VAL A 483 -8.75 8.12 10.04
N GLU A 484 -8.27 6.90 10.18
CA GLU A 484 -6.99 6.56 10.83
C GLU A 484 -5.82 7.19 10.09
N ALA A 485 -5.72 6.96 8.77
CA ALA A 485 -4.69 7.58 7.95
C ALA A 485 -4.73 9.12 8.04
N ALA A 486 -5.92 9.72 7.99
CA ALA A 486 -6.08 11.16 8.14
C ALA A 486 -5.69 11.65 9.55
N ALA A 487 -5.97 10.87 10.60
CA ALA A 487 -5.58 11.19 11.97
C ALA A 487 -4.06 11.25 12.12
N ASN A 488 -3.34 10.25 11.61
CA ASN A 488 -1.88 10.19 11.62
C ASN A 488 -1.24 11.39 10.88
N ILE A 489 -1.76 11.74 9.71
CA ILE A 489 -1.30 12.90 8.95
C ILE A 489 -1.53 14.19 9.74
N ILE A 490 -2.74 14.38 10.29
CA ILE A 490 -3.11 15.58 11.04
C ILE A 490 -2.33 15.68 12.36
N ALA A 491 -2.13 14.57 13.09
CA ALA A 491 -1.33 14.56 14.32
C ALA A 491 0.08 15.11 14.08
N SER A 492 0.65 14.87 12.91
CA SER A 492 1.96 15.43 12.49
C SER A 492 1.92 16.91 12.07
N GLY A 493 0.73 17.54 12.00
CA GLY A 493 0.54 18.93 11.57
C GLY A 493 0.44 19.12 10.06
N ALA A 494 0.10 18.07 9.31
CA ALA A 494 -0.04 18.09 7.86
C ALA A 494 -1.50 18.13 7.41
N GLU A 495 -1.75 18.77 6.26
CA GLU A 495 -3.03 18.74 5.55
C GLU A 495 -3.11 17.50 4.66
N PRO A 496 -4.06 16.57 4.86
CA PRO A 496 -4.28 15.44 3.96
C PRO A 496 -4.53 15.88 2.52
N LEU A 497 -3.88 15.25 1.53
CA LEU A 497 -3.99 15.62 0.12
C LEU A 497 -4.77 14.60 -0.71
N ALA A 498 -4.36 13.35 -0.68
CA ALA A 498 -4.91 12.26 -1.47
C ALA A 498 -4.45 10.92 -0.90
N ILE A 499 -5.03 9.83 -1.39
CA ILE A 499 -4.67 8.48 -0.99
C ILE A 499 -4.27 7.59 -2.17
N THR A 500 -3.55 6.54 -1.85
CA THR A 500 -3.40 5.29 -2.60
C THR A 500 -3.90 4.15 -1.74
N ASP A 501 -4.33 3.05 -2.33
CA ASP A 501 -4.82 1.91 -1.58
C ASP A 501 -4.21 0.57 -2.02
N CYS A 502 -4.27 -0.43 -1.13
CA CYS A 502 -4.15 -1.83 -1.49
C CYS A 502 -5.34 -2.58 -0.90
N LEU A 503 -6.20 -3.08 -1.77
CA LEU A 503 -7.41 -3.80 -1.37
C LEU A 503 -7.11 -5.29 -1.29
N ASN A 504 -6.91 -5.83 -0.08
CA ASN A 504 -6.53 -7.22 0.15
C ASN A 504 -7.75 -8.04 0.63
N TYR A 505 -8.24 -8.95 -0.22
CA TYR A 505 -9.45 -9.75 0.02
C TYR A 505 -9.23 -11.21 -0.43
N GLY A 506 -10.14 -12.09 0.00
CA GLY A 506 -10.19 -13.49 -0.44
C GLY A 506 -10.68 -13.66 -1.88
N ASP A 507 -11.26 -14.82 -2.19
CA ASP A 507 -11.77 -15.15 -3.52
C ASP A 507 -13.01 -14.31 -3.89
N PRO A 508 -12.93 -13.44 -4.91
CA PRO A 508 -14.06 -12.60 -5.33
C PRO A 508 -15.22 -13.38 -5.99
N THR A 509 -15.06 -14.67 -6.22
CA THR A 509 -16.17 -15.53 -6.68
C THR A 509 -17.10 -15.95 -5.56
N ASP A 510 -16.66 -15.83 -4.29
CA ASP A 510 -17.52 -15.96 -3.12
C ASP A 510 -18.39 -14.71 -2.96
N PRO A 511 -19.74 -14.83 -3.04
CA PRO A 511 -20.63 -13.68 -2.90
C PRO A 511 -20.53 -12.94 -1.58
N GLU A 512 -20.10 -13.61 -0.50
CA GLU A 512 -19.92 -12.97 0.81
C GLU A 512 -18.66 -12.10 0.83
N ILE A 513 -17.55 -12.60 0.27
CA ILE A 513 -16.30 -11.85 0.14
C ILE A 513 -16.46 -10.66 -0.81
N PHE A 514 -17.16 -10.84 -1.95
CA PHE A 514 -17.41 -9.74 -2.87
C PHE A 514 -18.29 -8.65 -2.26
N TRP A 515 -19.27 -9.03 -1.44
CA TRP A 515 -20.10 -8.09 -0.69
C TRP A 515 -19.25 -7.29 0.31
N GLU A 516 -18.31 -7.93 1.01
CA GLU A 516 -17.36 -7.24 1.92
C GLU A 516 -16.48 -6.22 1.19
N LEU A 517 -15.96 -6.60 0.04
CA LEU A 517 -15.18 -5.70 -0.84
C LEU A 517 -16.04 -4.48 -1.23
N HIS A 518 -17.25 -4.70 -1.71
CA HIS A 518 -18.14 -3.61 -2.14
C HIS A 518 -18.49 -2.67 -0.99
N GLN A 519 -18.90 -3.20 0.17
CA GLN A 519 -19.30 -2.38 1.31
C GLN A 519 -18.11 -1.59 1.89
N SER A 520 -16.95 -2.19 2.01
CA SER A 520 -15.77 -1.50 2.54
C SER A 520 -15.27 -0.40 1.59
N VAL A 521 -15.28 -0.64 0.28
CA VAL A 521 -14.96 0.38 -0.73
C VAL A 521 -15.99 1.51 -0.71
N GLN A 522 -17.28 1.21 -0.50
CA GLN A 522 -18.31 2.25 -0.33
C GLN A 522 -17.99 3.13 0.89
N GLY A 523 -17.65 2.53 2.04
CA GLY A 523 -17.27 3.26 3.24
C GLY A 523 -16.02 4.13 3.05
N MET A 524 -14.98 3.57 2.43
CA MET A 524 -13.77 4.34 2.07
C MET A 524 -14.09 5.51 1.14
N ALA A 525 -14.91 5.27 0.11
CA ALA A 525 -15.28 6.28 -0.86
C ALA A 525 -16.07 7.45 -0.22
N ASP A 526 -16.95 7.15 0.72
CA ASP A 526 -17.71 8.18 1.46
C ASP A 526 -16.76 9.01 2.34
N ALA A 527 -15.81 8.37 3.01
CA ALA A 527 -14.79 9.05 3.79
C ALA A 527 -13.84 9.89 2.89
N CYS A 528 -13.42 9.38 1.73
CA CYS A 528 -12.64 10.12 0.74
C CYS A 528 -13.36 11.40 0.28
N ARG A 529 -14.67 11.32 0.04
CA ARG A 529 -15.48 12.49 -0.33
C ARG A 529 -15.57 13.52 0.78
N GLU A 530 -15.80 13.06 2.02
CA GLU A 530 -15.89 13.94 3.19
C GLU A 530 -14.58 14.67 3.46
N PHE A 531 -13.45 13.97 3.38
CA PHE A 531 -12.12 14.55 3.62
C PHE A 531 -11.51 15.24 2.40
N ASN A 532 -12.14 15.19 1.23
CA ASN A 532 -11.62 15.68 -0.05
C ASN A 532 -10.24 15.06 -0.39
N THR A 533 -10.04 13.79 -0.08
CA THR A 533 -8.82 13.01 -0.33
C THR A 533 -9.09 11.94 -1.39
N PRO A 534 -9.03 12.29 -2.69
CA PRO A 534 -9.32 11.34 -3.76
C PRO A 534 -8.32 10.19 -3.80
N VAL A 535 -8.75 9.05 -4.34
CA VAL A 535 -7.88 7.90 -4.67
C VAL A 535 -7.21 8.18 -6.00
N ILE A 536 -5.90 8.35 -5.99
CA ILE A 536 -5.14 8.71 -7.20
C ILE A 536 -4.40 7.54 -7.83
N SER A 537 -4.24 6.47 -7.10
CA SER A 537 -3.58 5.22 -7.50
C SER A 537 -3.99 4.12 -6.53
N GLY A 538 -3.66 2.89 -6.82
CA GLY A 538 -3.92 1.78 -5.92
C GLY A 538 -3.73 0.43 -6.61
N ASN A 539 -3.99 -0.64 -5.85
CA ASN A 539 -3.90 -2.02 -6.29
C ASN A 539 -5.00 -2.86 -5.64
N VAL A 540 -5.50 -3.86 -6.35
CA VAL A 540 -6.42 -4.86 -5.79
C VAL A 540 -5.72 -6.20 -5.75
N SER A 541 -5.63 -6.79 -4.56
CA SER A 541 -5.10 -8.12 -4.30
C SER A 541 -6.21 -9.03 -3.82
N LEU A 542 -6.58 -9.98 -4.64
CA LEU A 542 -7.65 -10.95 -4.37
C LEU A 542 -7.05 -12.35 -4.17
N TYR A 543 -7.89 -13.32 -3.84
CA TYR A 543 -7.47 -14.70 -3.57
C TYR A 543 -6.47 -14.84 -2.42
N ASN A 544 -6.51 -13.91 -1.44
CA ASN A 544 -5.69 -14.02 -0.23
C ASN A 544 -6.31 -15.04 0.73
N GLU A 545 -6.12 -16.31 0.42
CA GLU A 545 -6.66 -17.45 1.14
C GLU A 545 -5.57 -18.51 1.40
N ASN A 546 -5.81 -19.35 2.39
CA ASN A 546 -5.00 -20.53 2.63
C ASN A 546 -5.90 -21.72 2.90
N ASN A 547 -5.88 -22.74 2.03
CA ASN A 547 -6.73 -23.92 2.11
C ASN A 547 -8.24 -23.57 2.26
N GLY A 548 -8.73 -22.61 1.49
CA GLY A 548 -10.12 -22.14 1.49
C GLY A 548 -10.52 -21.30 2.74
N GLN A 549 -9.54 -20.80 3.47
CA GLN A 549 -9.77 -19.85 4.57
C GLN A 549 -9.20 -18.49 4.19
N ALA A 550 -10.10 -17.53 3.96
CA ALA A 550 -9.73 -16.17 3.61
C ALA A 550 -9.11 -15.42 4.82
N ILE A 551 -8.23 -14.48 4.52
CA ILE A 551 -7.82 -13.45 5.49
C ILE A 551 -9.01 -12.59 5.91
N HIS A 552 -8.86 -11.81 6.97
CA HIS A 552 -9.79 -10.69 7.18
C HIS A 552 -9.66 -9.70 6.01
N PRO A 553 -10.79 -9.14 5.51
CA PRO A 553 -10.75 -8.11 4.47
C PRO A 553 -9.94 -6.92 4.96
N THR A 554 -8.83 -6.62 4.29
CA THR A 554 -7.83 -5.67 4.78
C THR A 554 -7.51 -4.63 3.69
N PRO A 555 -8.33 -3.57 3.57
CA PRO A 555 -7.96 -2.41 2.77
C PRO A 555 -6.86 -1.63 3.50
N MET A 556 -5.70 -1.48 2.86
CA MET A 556 -4.64 -0.59 3.30
C MET A 556 -4.82 0.76 2.63
N VAL A 557 -4.71 1.83 3.39
CA VAL A 557 -4.75 3.23 2.93
C VAL A 557 -3.37 3.85 3.10
N GLY A 558 -2.72 4.20 2.00
CA GLY A 558 -1.53 5.03 1.99
C GLY A 558 -1.90 6.50 1.79
N MET A 559 -1.61 7.37 2.74
CA MET A 559 -1.97 8.78 2.67
C MET A 559 -0.74 9.68 2.68
N VAL A 560 -0.78 10.74 1.87
CA VAL A 560 0.24 11.80 1.85
C VAL A 560 -0.42 13.13 2.21
N GLY A 561 0.23 13.88 3.09
CA GLY A 561 -0.19 15.21 3.51
C GLY A 561 0.91 16.26 3.30
N LEU A 562 0.50 17.52 3.20
CA LEU A 562 1.38 18.67 3.02
C LEU A 562 1.57 19.45 4.31
N ILE A 563 2.80 19.64 4.73
CA ILE A 563 3.19 20.57 5.78
C ILE A 563 3.65 21.86 5.12
N LYS A 564 2.90 22.94 5.30
CA LYS A 564 3.19 24.26 4.69
C LYS A 564 4.46 24.91 5.26
N ASN A 565 4.77 24.62 6.52
CA ASN A 565 5.98 25.09 7.20
C ASN A 565 6.60 23.97 8.05
N ILE A 566 7.71 23.41 7.58
CA ILE A 566 8.42 22.30 8.21
C ILE A 566 8.89 22.59 9.67
N ASP A 567 9.07 23.85 10.02
CA ASP A 567 9.43 24.23 11.39
C ASP A 567 8.25 24.07 12.39
N ARG A 568 7.07 23.67 11.89
CA ARG A 568 5.85 23.46 12.67
C ARG A 568 5.37 22.02 12.69
N VAL A 569 6.26 21.08 12.41
CA VAL A 569 5.97 19.66 12.63
C VAL A 569 5.60 19.43 14.09
N ILE A 570 4.53 18.72 14.33
CA ILE A 570 4.02 18.40 15.66
C ILE A 570 4.63 17.06 16.10
N PRO A 571 5.31 16.99 17.25
CA PRO A 571 5.80 15.73 17.80
C PRO A 571 4.67 14.93 18.47
N SER A 572 4.75 13.59 18.42
CA SER A 572 3.81 12.70 19.13
C SER A 572 4.08 12.63 20.65
N PHE A 573 5.32 12.90 21.08
CA PHE A 573 5.71 12.82 22.49
C PHE A 573 5.49 14.16 23.21
N VAL A 574 5.09 14.10 24.49
CA VAL A 574 4.95 15.28 25.35
C VAL A 574 6.26 16.06 25.47
N GLN A 575 6.18 17.40 25.49
CA GLN A 575 7.35 18.26 25.37
C GLN A 575 7.72 18.98 26.66
N HIS A 576 6.74 19.50 27.42
CA HIS A 576 7.02 20.39 28.54
C HIS A 576 6.19 20.02 29.76
N PRO A 577 6.79 19.95 30.94
CA PRO A 577 6.03 19.81 32.19
C PRO A 577 5.15 21.04 32.41
N GLY A 578 3.93 20.82 32.91
CA GLY A 578 2.91 21.87 33.12
C GLY A 578 2.05 22.17 31.89
N ASP A 579 2.32 21.56 30.74
CA ASP A 579 1.40 21.59 29.60
C ASP A 579 0.10 20.85 29.98
N LYS A 580 -1.03 21.40 29.53
CA LYS A 580 -2.34 20.80 29.70
C LYS A 580 -2.53 19.67 28.71
N VAL A 581 -3.12 18.56 29.17
CA VAL A 581 -3.43 17.39 28.35
C VAL A 581 -4.91 17.38 28.01
N TYR A 582 -5.22 17.37 26.74
CA TYR A 582 -6.58 17.31 26.22
C TYR A 582 -6.81 15.99 25.49
N LEU A 583 -7.99 15.42 25.67
CA LEU A 583 -8.58 14.45 24.74
C LEU A 583 -9.43 15.24 23.74
N VAL A 584 -9.11 15.15 22.48
CA VAL A 584 -9.91 15.70 21.38
C VAL A 584 -10.75 14.58 20.77
N GLY A 585 -12.05 14.82 20.58
CA GLY A 585 -13.03 13.82 20.18
C GLY A 585 -13.75 13.18 21.36
N GLN A 586 -14.73 12.32 21.08
CA GLN A 586 -15.58 11.69 22.10
C GLN A 586 -15.26 10.22 22.23
N THR A 587 -15.16 9.71 23.46
CA THR A 587 -15.02 8.30 23.76
C THR A 587 -16.39 7.65 23.87
N ARG A 588 -16.60 6.54 23.15
CA ARG A 588 -17.77 5.66 23.24
C ARG A 588 -17.35 4.30 23.81
N ASP A 589 -18.30 3.37 23.91
CA ASP A 589 -18.03 2.01 24.36
C ASP A 589 -17.75 1.08 23.14
N ASP A 590 -16.71 1.42 22.35
CA ASP A 590 -16.33 0.75 21.11
C ASP A 590 -15.26 -0.33 21.40
N TYR A 591 -15.69 -1.56 21.58
CA TYR A 591 -14.81 -2.69 21.93
C TYR A 591 -14.83 -3.82 20.89
N ALA A 592 -15.81 -3.82 19.96
CA ALA A 592 -15.90 -4.83 18.91
C ALA A 592 -14.69 -4.78 17.98
N GLY A 593 -13.97 -5.89 17.83
CA GLY A 593 -12.77 -5.98 17.00
C GLY A 593 -11.52 -5.34 17.61
N SER A 594 -11.61 -4.79 18.84
CA SER A 594 -10.48 -4.16 19.51
C SER A 594 -9.39 -5.17 19.90
N GLU A 595 -8.17 -4.70 20.07
CA GLU A 595 -7.06 -5.51 20.59
C GLU A 595 -7.35 -5.99 22.03
N LEU A 596 -8.08 -5.17 22.80
CA LEU A 596 -8.57 -5.59 24.11
C LEU A 596 -9.49 -6.81 24.03
N GLN A 597 -10.47 -6.81 23.10
CA GLN A 597 -11.37 -7.94 22.93
C GLN A 597 -10.62 -9.19 22.52
N LYS A 598 -9.77 -9.11 21.50
CA LYS A 598 -8.92 -10.21 21.06
C LYS A 598 -8.08 -10.77 22.20
N MET A 599 -7.40 -9.91 22.96
CA MET A 599 -6.56 -10.32 24.10
C MET A 599 -7.34 -11.00 25.22
N MET A 600 -8.55 -10.52 25.55
CA MET A 600 -9.33 -11.05 26.67
C MET A 600 -10.14 -12.30 26.33
N THR A 601 -10.61 -12.42 25.10
CA THR A 601 -11.51 -13.50 24.67
C THR A 601 -10.85 -14.54 23.77
N GLY A 602 -9.74 -14.20 23.15
CA GLY A 602 -9.08 -15.02 22.11
C GLY A 602 -9.76 -14.94 20.74
N ASP A 603 -10.77 -14.08 20.57
CA ASP A 603 -11.55 -13.94 19.35
C ASP A 603 -12.09 -12.50 19.22
N ILE A 604 -12.67 -12.17 18.07
CA ILE A 604 -13.36 -10.91 17.81
C ILE A 604 -14.83 -11.14 17.52
N SER A 605 -15.69 -10.24 17.96
CA SER A 605 -17.15 -10.38 17.80
C SER A 605 -17.86 -9.04 17.94
N GLY A 606 -19.14 -9.02 17.58
CA GLY A 606 -19.99 -7.83 17.66
C GLY A 606 -20.00 -7.04 16.36
N ILE A 607 -20.48 -5.81 16.45
CA ILE A 607 -20.59 -4.86 15.35
C ILE A 607 -19.78 -3.62 15.71
N VAL A 608 -19.01 -3.12 14.78
CA VAL A 608 -18.35 -1.82 14.90
C VAL A 608 -19.41 -0.74 14.68
N GLU A 609 -19.61 0.10 15.68
CA GLU A 609 -20.67 1.11 15.67
C GLU A 609 -20.34 2.25 14.70
N SER A 610 -21.34 2.68 13.94
CA SER A 610 -21.22 3.85 13.06
C SER A 610 -20.93 5.12 13.85
N PHE A 611 -20.31 6.09 13.23
CA PHE A 611 -19.96 7.39 13.82
C PHE A 611 -20.29 8.53 12.86
N ASP A 612 -20.36 9.76 13.39
CA ASP A 612 -20.59 10.95 12.59
C ASP A 612 -19.29 11.39 11.90
N LEU A 613 -19.06 10.87 10.69
CA LEU A 613 -17.87 11.13 9.88
C LEU A 613 -17.66 12.63 9.62
N HIS A 614 -18.75 13.37 9.35
CA HIS A 614 -18.69 14.81 9.12
C HIS A 614 -18.24 15.56 10.37
N HIS A 615 -18.75 15.19 11.53
CA HIS A 615 -18.32 15.80 12.79
C HIS A 615 -16.84 15.50 13.11
N VAL A 616 -16.39 14.28 12.85
CA VAL A 616 -14.98 13.89 13.00
C VAL A 616 -14.09 14.76 12.11
N HIS A 617 -14.41 14.87 10.84
CA HIS A 617 -13.69 15.73 9.91
C HIS A 617 -13.64 17.19 10.37
N GLN A 618 -14.77 17.75 10.82
CA GLN A 618 -14.84 19.13 11.30
C GLN A 618 -13.90 19.44 12.46
N TYR A 619 -13.83 18.58 13.49
CA TYR A 619 -12.91 18.86 14.59
C TYR A 619 -11.46 18.57 14.25
N MET A 620 -11.18 17.61 13.36
CA MET A 620 -9.85 17.38 12.82
C MET A 620 -9.31 18.61 12.07
N GLN A 621 -10.13 19.24 11.24
CA GLN A 621 -9.77 20.50 10.57
C GLN A 621 -9.48 21.62 11.57
N ARG A 622 -10.31 21.76 12.63
CA ARG A 622 -10.05 22.74 13.70
C ARG A 622 -8.77 22.42 14.47
N LEU A 623 -8.49 21.16 14.73
CA LEU A 623 -7.25 20.73 15.37
C LEU A 623 -6.03 21.13 14.51
N LEU A 624 -6.05 20.83 13.23
CA LEU A 624 -4.99 21.23 12.30
C LEU A 624 -4.79 22.75 12.29
N MET A 625 -5.88 23.53 12.27
CA MET A 625 -5.81 24.99 12.37
C MET A 625 -5.11 25.46 13.67
N THR A 626 -5.34 24.78 14.81
CA THR A 626 -4.63 25.13 16.06
C THR A 626 -3.14 24.83 15.99
N MET A 627 -2.75 23.77 15.29
CA MET A 627 -1.35 23.39 15.04
C MET A 627 -0.65 24.41 14.13
N GLU A 628 -1.28 24.79 13.01
CA GLU A 628 -0.79 25.83 12.10
C GLU A 628 -0.59 27.20 12.83
N ASN A 629 -1.46 27.53 13.80
CA ASN A 629 -1.34 28.72 14.63
C ASN A 629 -0.33 28.56 15.80
N GLY A 630 0.30 27.39 15.93
CA GLY A 630 1.31 27.11 16.94
C GLY A 630 0.75 27.07 18.36
N LEU A 631 -0.50 26.65 18.55
CA LEU A 631 -1.12 26.46 19.86
C LEU A 631 -0.74 25.17 20.53
N VAL A 632 -0.51 24.11 19.73
CA VAL A 632 -0.24 22.74 20.16
C VAL A 632 1.25 22.54 20.44
N SER A 633 1.57 21.82 21.50
CA SER A 633 2.94 21.40 21.87
C SER A 633 3.27 20.00 21.37
N SER A 634 2.32 19.06 21.46
CA SER A 634 2.39 17.70 20.89
C SER A 634 0.98 17.19 20.60
N ALA A 635 0.89 16.24 19.68
CA ALA A 635 -0.34 15.51 19.37
C ALA A 635 -0.01 14.06 19.02
N HIS A 636 -0.92 13.16 19.36
CA HIS A 636 -0.85 11.74 19.07
C HIS A 636 -2.28 11.23 18.86
N ASP A 637 -2.52 10.45 17.82
CA ASP A 637 -3.83 9.84 17.59
C ASP A 637 -4.11 8.68 18.57
N LEU A 638 -5.33 8.18 18.58
CA LEU A 638 -5.72 7.02 19.38
C LEU A 638 -6.19 5.90 18.47
N SER A 639 -5.48 4.78 18.49
CA SER A 639 -5.79 3.56 17.73
C SER A 639 -5.86 2.33 18.66
N GLU A 640 -5.15 1.25 18.37
CA GLU A 640 -5.19 -0.01 19.11
C GLU A 640 -4.85 0.18 20.60
N GLY A 641 -5.68 -0.40 21.45
CA GLY A 641 -5.56 -0.27 22.91
C GLY A 641 -6.08 1.04 23.49
N GLY A 642 -6.56 1.95 22.64
CA GLY A 642 -7.28 3.18 22.99
C GLY A 642 -6.46 4.17 23.82
N LEU A 643 -7.14 4.98 24.64
CA LEU A 643 -6.55 6.07 25.40
C LEU A 643 -5.45 5.59 26.37
N GLY A 644 -5.57 4.38 26.93
CA GLY A 644 -4.60 3.86 27.90
C GLY A 644 -3.23 3.63 27.27
N VAL A 645 -3.20 3.03 26.07
CA VAL A 645 -1.98 2.79 25.29
C VAL A 645 -1.42 4.12 24.80
N ALA A 646 -2.22 4.97 24.17
CA ALA A 646 -1.79 6.26 23.64
C ALA A 646 -1.19 7.18 24.74
N LEU A 647 -1.77 7.23 25.96
CA LEU A 647 -1.19 7.96 27.09
C LEU A 647 0.19 7.43 27.49
N ALA A 648 0.40 6.10 27.40
CA ALA A 648 1.70 5.50 27.71
C ALA A 648 2.72 5.84 26.60
N GLU A 649 2.34 5.75 25.34
CA GLU A 649 3.22 6.02 24.19
C GLU A 649 3.68 7.49 24.14
N THR A 650 2.81 8.44 24.47
CA THR A 650 3.17 9.87 24.47
C THR A 650 4.27 10.22 25.47
N VAL A 651 4.52 9.40 26.49
CA VAL A 651 5.59 9.64 27.48
C VAL A 651 6.81 8.73 27.30
N PHE A 652 6.71 7.69 26.48
CA PHE A 652 7.86 6.85 26.16
C PHE A 652 8.96 7.69 25.49
N LYS A 653 10.23 7.33 25.75
CA LYS A 653 11.40 8.07 25.23
C LYS A 653 11.49 9.53 25.73
N THR A 654 10.77 9.87 26.80
CA THR A 654 10.85 11.17 27.48
C THR A 654 11.23 10.98 28.97
N ASP A 655 11.65 12.05 29.62
CA ASP A 655 11.87 12.10 31.07
C ASP A 655 10.64 12.63 31.83
N LEU A 656 9.44 12.57 31.22
CA LEU A 656 8.21 13.14 31.72
C LEU A 656 7.20 12.07 32.14
N GLY A 657 6.11 12.48 32.74
CA GLY A 657 4.98 11.63 33.11
C GLY A 657 3.67 12.40 32.93
N LEU A 658 2.56 11.72 33.22
CA LEU A 658 1.22 12.30 33.12
C LEU A 658 0.44 12.15 34.42
N LYS A 659 -0.39 13.17 34.73
CA LYS A 659 -1.40 13.09 35.75
C LYS A 659 -2.76 13.39 35.12
N ILE A 660 -3.59 12.36 35.03
CA ILE A 660 -4.85 12.37 34.28
C ILE A 660 -6.00 12.17 35.26
N ASP A 661 -7.07 12.94 35.13
CA ASP A 661 -8.30 12.83 35.93
C ASP A 661 -9.49 12.50 35.03
N LEU A 662 -9.93 11.26 35.09
CA LEU A 662 -11.09 10.68 34.41
C LEU A 662 -12.02 10.04 35.48
N ALA A 663 -12.18 10.67 36.63
CA ALA A 663 -12.94 10.12 37.76
C ALA A 663 -14.43 9.91 37.46
N ASP A 664 -14.94 10.43 36.37
CA ASP A 664 -16.31 10.22 35.85
C ASP A 664 -16.40 9.09 34.83
N GLN A 665 -15.28 8.54 34.36
CA GLN A 665 -15.23 7.48 33.34
C GLN A 665 -14.94 6.12 33.94
N PRO A 666 -15.65 5.06 33.49
CA PRO A 666 -15.34 3.69 33.90
C PRO A 666 -13.99 3.22 33.32
N ALA A 667 -13.31 2.31 34.03
CA ALA A 667 -12.00 1.80 33.62
C ALA A 667 -11.98 1.21 32.18
N ALA A 668 -13.06 0.59 31.76
CA ALA A 668 -13.20 0.02 30.42
C ALA A 668 -12.97 1.07 29.30
N ARG A 669 -13.46 2.29 29.47
CA ARG A 669 -13.33 3.37 28.47
C ARG A 669 -11.91 3.82 28.21
N LEU A 670 -10.97 3.49 29.11
CA LEU A 670 -9.55 3.75 28.90
C LEU A 670 -9.01 2.94 27.69
N PHE A 671 -9.65 1.82 27.36
CA PHE A 671 -9.23 0.88 26.34
C PHE A 671 -10.23 0.78 25.16
N SER A 672 -11.18 1.69 25.09
CA SER A 672 -12.08 1.79 23.93
C SER A 672 -11.30 2.26 22.71
N GLU A 673 -11.56 1.69 21.53
CA GLU A 673 -10.93 2.03 20.27
C GLU A 673 -11.86 2.87 19.36
N THR A 674 -12.52 3.88 19.95
CA THR A 674 -13.34 4.83 19.19
C THR A 674 -12.44 5.61 18.20
N PRO A 675 -12.78 5.65 16.90
CA PRO A 675 -11.91 6.25 15.88
C PRO A 675 -11.84 7.78 15.97
N GLY A 676 -10.77 8.35 15.43
CA GLY A 676 -10.61 9.77 15.19
C GLY A 676 -10.28 10.62 16.41
N ARG A 677 -9.84 10.05 17.53
CA ARG A 677 -9.48 10.78 18.75
C ARG A 677 -8.00 11.09 18.81
N PHE A 678 -7.65 12.13 19.62
CA PHE A 678 -6.27 12.56 19.82
C PHE A 678 -5.98 12.90 21.28
N ILE A 679 -4.75 12.59 21.73
CA ILE A 679 -4.13 13.24 22.87
C ILE A 679 -3.39 14.47 22.36
N VAL A 680 -3.69 15.64 22.94
CA VAL A 680 -3.07 16.89 22.54
C VAL A 680 -2.52 17.60 23.78
N THR A 681 -1.26 18.03 23.73
CA THR A 681 -0.71 18.87 24.81
C THR A 681 -0.61 20.32 24.39
N VAL A 682 -0.95 21.21 25.31
CA VAL A 682 -1.03 22.66 25.07
C VAL A 682 -0.41 23.42 26.23
N ALA A 683 0.50 24.35 25.94
CA ALA A 683 1.06 25.21 26.97
C ALA A 683 -0.05 25.96 27.75
N SER A 684 -0.01 25.98 29.09
CA SER A 684 -1.08 26.53 29.94
C SER A 684 -1.51 27.95 29.53
N LYS A 685 -0.59 28.79 29.03
CA LYS A 685 -0.88 30.13 28.54
C LYS A 685 -1.69 30.21 27.25
N LYS A 686 -1.74 29.11 26.48
CA LYS A 686 -2.46 28.99 25.20
C LYS A 686 -3.76 28.19 25.34
N ALA A 687 -4.01 27.60 26.49
CA ALA A 687 -5.14 26.70 26.76
C ALA A 687 -6.50 27.33 26.39
N THR A 688 -6.74 28.58 26.85
CA THR A 688 -8.01 29.26 26.57
C THR A 688 -8.26 29.50 25.08
N GLU A 689 -7.22 29.83 24.31
CA GLU A 689 -7.35 30.01 22.85
C GLU A 689 -7.62 28.66 22.14
N PHE A 690 -6.93 27.61 22.52
CA PHE A 690 -7.16 26.26 22.05
C PHE A 690 -8.60 25.80 22.31
N GLU A 691 -9.08 25.95 23.55
CA GLU A 691 -10.46 25.62 23.95
C GLU A 691 -11.52 26.40 23.15
N GLN A 692 -11.24 27.68 22.83
CA GLN A 692 -12.16 28.49 22.02
C GLN A 692 -12.29 27.95 20.58
N VAL A 693 -11.23 27.41 19.99
CA VAL A 693 -11.25 26.88 18.64
C VAL A 693 -11.92 25.50 18.59
N LEU A 694 -11.55 24.59 19.49
CA LEU A 694 -12.08 23.22 19.52
C LEU A 694 -13.47 23.13 20.16
N GLY A 695 -13.80 24.05 21.07
CA GLY A 695 -15.11 24.09 21.75
C GLY A 695 -15.37 22.81 22.56
N LYS A 696 -16.51 22.20 22.32
CA LYS A 696 -16.97 20.98 23.01
C LYS A 696 -16.14 19.72 22.71
N ASP A 697 -15.33 19.75 21.68
CA ASP A 697 -14.55 18.58 21.25
C ASP A 697 -13.19 18.52 21.94
N ALA A 698 -12.77 19.52 22.70
CA ALA A 698 -11.59 19.51 23.55
C ALA A 698 -11.95 19.27 25.02
N HIS A 699 -11.54 18.13 25.55
CA HIS A 699 -11.78 17.75 26.95
C HIS A 699 -10.45 17.82 27.71
N LEU A 700 -10.33 18.79 28.64
CA LEU A 700 -9.16 18.87 29.53
C LEU A 700 -9.19 17.64 30.47
N ILE A 701 -8.19 16.77 30.35
CA ILE A 701 -8.09 15.52 31.13
C ILE A 701 -6.92 15.49 32.12
N GLY A 702 -5.97 16.45 32.03
CA GLY A 702 -4.83 16.42 32.95
C GLY A 702 -3.71 17.37 32.61
N GLU A 703 -2.52 17.01 33.09
CA GLU A 703 -1.29 17.80 32.88
C GLU A 703 -0.04 16.90 32.76
N VAL A 704 0.95 17.38 32.04
CA VAL A 704 2.29 16.80 31.94
C VAL A 704 3.08 17.10 33.23
N THR A 705 3.77 16.11 33.76
CA THR A 705 4.52 16.20 35.02
C THR A 705 5.99 15.77 34.87
N ASN A 706 6.82 16.15 35.85
CA ASN A 706 8.20 15.68 35.98
C ASN A 706 8.31 14.36 36.79
N SER A 707 7.21 13.61 36.95
CA SER A 707 7.18 12.52 37.93
C SER A 707 7.70 11.18 37.39
N HIS A 708 7.88 11.00 36.04
CA HIS A 708 8.15 9.72 35.37
C HIS A 708 7.13 8.61 35.70
N TRP A 709 5.90 9.02 36.03
CA TRP A 709 4.77 8.14 36.32
C TRP A 709 3.60 8.45 35.43
N LEU A 710 2.93 7.41 34.99
CA LEU A 710 1.61 7.52 34.38
C LEU A 710 0.56 7.28 35.49
N MET A 711 -0.14 8.36 35.85
CA MET A 711 -1.17 8.36 36.89
C MET A 711 -2.51 8.71 36.25
N VAL A 712 -3.47 7.79 36.33
CA VAL A 712 -4.85 8.01 35.80
C VAL A 712 -5.84 7.66 36.88
N LYS A 713 -6.70 8.61 37.24
CA LYS A 713 -7.81 8.42 38.18
C LYS A 713 -9.09 8.12 37.38
N LEU A 714 -9.80 7.04 37.74
CA LEU A 714 -11.03 6.56 37.07
C LEU A 714 -12.19 6.48 38.08
N ALA A 715 -13.41 6.29 37.58
CA ALA A 715 -14.60 6.15 38.44
C ALA A 715 -14.54 4.89 39.32
N ASN A 716 -13.99 3.81 38.81
CA ASN A 716 -13.95 2.50 39.46
C ASN A 716 -12.54 1.90 39.47
N GLY A 717 -11.50 2.72 39.57
CA GLY A 717 -10.12 2.26 39.60
C GLY A 717 -9.12 3.39 39.47
N GLU A 718 -7.84 3.03 39.50
CA GLU A 718 -6.73 3.95 39.22
C GLU A 718 -5.59 3.21 38.51
N LEU A 719 -4.85 3.94 37.68
CA LEU A 719 -3.58 3.51 37.11
C LEU A 719 -2.48 4.34 37.77
N ASN A 720 -1.47 3.67 38.30
CA ASN A 720 -0.30 4.35 38.86
C ASN A 720 0.95 3.48 38.58
N GLU A 721 1.55 3.72 37.42
CA GLU A 721 2.65 2.89 36.94
C GLU A 721 3.86 3.74 36.55
N SER A 722 5.04 3.17 36.75
CA SER A 722 6.29 3.76 36.27
C SER A 722 6.35 3.72 34.74
N VAL A 723 6.61 4.86 34.11
CA VAL A 723 6.81 4.96 32.65
C VAL A 723 7.91 3.98 32.19
N ALA A 724 9.03 3.88 32.92
CA ALA A 724 10.12 2.97 32.59
C ALA A 724 9.71 1.49 32.60
N LYS A 725 8.79 1.08 33.51
CA LYS A 725 8.27 -0.30 33.54
C LYS A 725 7.41 -0.57 32.31
N LEU A 726 6.49 0.34 31.97
CA LEU A 726 5.59 0.19 30.83
C LEU A 726 6.38 0.20 29.51
N GLN A 727 7.30 1.15 29.35
CA GLN A 727 8.18 1.24 28.20
C GLN A 727 9.01 -0.03 27.99
N LYS A 728 9.59 -0.57 29.05
CA LYS A 728 10.35 -1.82 28.98
C LYS A 728 9.49 -2.98 28.51
N THR A 729 8.26 -3.10 28.99
CA THR A 729 7.32 -4.14 28.54
C THR A 729 7.04 -4.02 27.04
N TRP A 730 6.78 -2.79 26.59
CA TRP A 730 6.48 -2.47 25.20
C TRP A 730 7.68 -2.74 24.27
N GLU A 731 8.91 -2.34 24.66
CA GLU A 731 10.12 -2.51 23.86
C GLU A 731 10.62 -3.96 23.80
N GLU A 732 10.43 -4.75 24.86
CA GLU A 732 10.96 -6.11 24.93
C GLU A 732 10.03 -7.19 24.32
N ALA A 733 8.76 -6.89 24.06
CA ALA A 733 7.76 -7.90 23.69
C ALA A 733 8.11 -8.62 22.37
N ILE A 734 8.30 -7.90 21.27
CA ILE A 734 8.67 -8.49 19.97
C ILE A 734 10.07 -9.11 20.00
N PRO A 735 11.14 -8.44 20.49
CA PRO A 735 12.45 -9.05 20.58
C PRO A 735 12.50 -10.36 21.38
N CYS A 736 11.71 -10.47 22.44
CA CYS A 736 11.62 -11.71 23.23
C CYS A 736 10.94 -12.83 22.44
N GLN A 737 9.85 -12.54 21.74
CA GLN A 737 9.12 -13.51 20.91
C GLN A 737 9.96 -13.99 19.72
N LEU A 738 10.65 -13.09 19.02
CA LEU A 738 11.53 -13.43 17.89
C LEU A 738 12.72 -14.34 18.30
N LYS A 739 13.18 -14.24 19.54
CA LYS A 739 14.30 -15.04 20.10
C LYS A 739 13.84 -16.34 20.76
N SER A 740 12.55 -16.53 20.97
CA SER A 740 12.06 -17.73 21.64
C SER A 740 12.47 -18.97 20.84
N LYS A 741 12.97 -19.97 21.56
CA LYS A 741 13.16 -21.31 21.01
C LYS A 741 11.88 -22.06 21.28
N ASP A 742 11.32 -22.71 20.26
CA ASP A 742 10.11 -23.54 20.39
C ASP A 742 10.25 -24.62 21.44
#